data_8030810fd51e76ddae0cd8f68b589a12
#
_entry.id   8030810fd51e76ddae0cd8f68b589a12
#
_cell.length_a   1.000
_cell.length_b   1.000
_cell.length_c   1.000
_cell.angle_alpha   90.00
_cell.angle_beta   90.00
_cell.angle_gamma   90.00
#
_symmetry.space_group_name_H-M   'P 1'
#
loop_
_entity.id
_entity.type
_entity.pdbx_description
1 polymer ?
#
loop_
_entity_poly.entity_id
_entity_poly.type
_entity_poly.pdbx_seq_one_letter_code
_entity_poly.pdbx_strand_id
1 'polypeptide(L)'
;MVLLSLVHGYGPEMFFARLSQTVIHHSRAIFMLWLVALGASIPALLQVQNVIVYSDTSFNPKNSESSIAHDLVSREFQISQGESGLVVITGEDVRGVDARNFAITLNRTLQEDPALSNISNITNIYDIYSKQLLGYASVVNSQLYESENTTALVASLEYGTANIYANQWSRIVSQGPFYASGAQVAAYNQEANASSWPLIASQVPSTYLSLIKPYYNLFYQSWNQSFNPSSQYNVYQLMVQGSPLLRAQNITKGNPGLQSQPSYYNITSRYFGSSISDQQSKGLFLSVAKYFNLYCFPCSYPDYWNDAAGLRAFTISSFLNLTGTGPSQYNTIGEIYDLGPSPSFASVSELASRLLREGSVYSYPVQPGRDAYSQFVSADNNTMLVILDFKNNGPDPRNSIQRIRDDVAVANRLSGQNLTIFVTGAPAFNYDLETESVNDIERIDPVTVFLIILIIGLFFGSLAAPLVPISAIGLSIGVAFGLVYLVGSFVTSVHFLVLTLMPIAMLGAGTDYCIFLISRYAEERKSGHDKKESVQRSLAWAGGSIVTSGATVVLAFGTLAFASFGMLRSIGLAVMLGISVALLVALTLVPSALMVFGDRLFWPGHVGAKREEKKGYYAKAAGFTARHSKIVLLTALSLSVPATAIVFSSGTSHDFIAQIPDSLESRAGYNNMVEGFGPGAVTPTYTIILTPVRLDESNWINATALSAISYAENSTLLMPGVSKVYGPTHPLGNPISYSTFNQLGPTEQSEMIRSMQPFLGQDGRSAMVWAVLSSEPYSDSAISTLNSIRANVKTLQSQSPLLASSTLLVGGETASLADLTTAASADYSNMTILVLVGVFIVLLLALGSVFTPLRLILTILLSVSWAMAAVMLISQNILGAQLTWILPIMLLVIMVGLGLDYDIFLVTRIRELVLKGLTDDAAIDTAVERTGAIITACGLVTAGAFSTMMLSHILLLQQLGLAILIVVLLDALVIRIYLVPSIMRHMKRFNWWAPRIIKQARKTIDRNSGARLSEELGNR
;
A
#
# COMPACT_ATOMS: atom_id res chain seq x y z
N MET A 1 23.92 37.44 3.26
CA MET A 1 25.29 37.99 3.19
C MET A 1 25.41 39.11 2.17
N VAL A 2 25.00 38.93 0.89
CA VAL A 2 24.96 40.06 -0.09
C VAL A 2 24.03 41.15 0.38
N LEU A 3 22.89 40.86 0.99
CA LEU A 3 22.00 41.81 1.64
C LEU A 3 22.67 42.50 2.86
N LEU A 4 23.43 41.76 3.68
CA LEU A 4 24.20 42.35 4.79
C LEU A 4 25.37 43.23 4.33
N SER A 5 26.03 42.90 3.20
CA SER A 5 27.06 43.77 2.60
C SER A 5 26.45 45.01 1.97
N LEU A 6 25.25 44.93 1.41
CA LEU A 6 24.48 46.08 0.92
C LEU A 6 24.04 47.01 2.08
N VAL A 7 23.70 46.47 3.23
CA VAL A 7 23.26 47.23 4.42
C VAL A 7 24.44 47.88 5.14
N HIS A 8 25.66 47.29 5.12
CA HIS A 8 26.82 47.80 5.86
C HIS A 8 27.90 48.46 4.98
N GLY A 9 27.69 48.57 3.66
CA GLY A 9 28.61 49.27 2.75
C GLY A 9 29.97 48.59 2.54
N TYR A 10 30.14 47.34 2.95
CA TYR A 10 31.36 46.55 2.80
C TYR A 10 31.29 45.65 1.56
N GLY A 11 32.30 45.66 0.71
CA GLY A 11 32.42 44.73 -0.41
C GLY A 11 32.60 43.26 0.09
N PRO A 12 32.06 42.25 -0.65
CA PRO A 12 32.18 40.84 -0.27
C PRO A 12 33.63 40.41 -0.06
N GLU A 13 34.59 40.98 -0.82
CA GLU A 13 36.03 40.69 -0.69
C GLU A 13 36.58 41.02 0.70
N MET A 14 36.11 42.08 1.33
CA MET A 14 36.55 42.51 2.66
C MET A 14 36.00 41.60 3.77
N PHE A 15 34.78 41.09 3.61
CA PHE A 15 34.24 40.09 4.51
C PHE A 15 35.08 38.81 4.49
N PHE A 16 35.41 38.31 3.29
CA PHE A 16 36.21 37.08 3.16
C PHE A 16 37.66 37.29 3.57
N ALA A 17 38.22 38.50 3.40
CA ALA A 17 39.53 38.83 3.93
C ALA A 17 39.55 38.78 5.47
N ARG A 18 38.52 39.28 6.16
CA ARG A 18 38.39 39.15 7.63
C ARG A 18 38.16 37.74 8.08
N LEU A 19 37.24 36.99 7.37
CA LEU A 19 37.01 35.60 7.62
C LEU A 19 38.31 34.78 7.51
N SER A 20 39.11 35.05 6.47
CA SER A 20 40.38 34.38 6.26
C SER A 20 41.36 34.62 7.40
N GLN A 21 41.43 35.87 7.91
CA GLN A 21 42.27 36.18 9.08
C GLN A 21 41.82 35.41 10.32
N THR A 22 40.51 35.35 10.58
CA THR A 22 39.94 34.63 11.71
C THR A 22 40.24 33.11 11.60
N VAL A 23 40.02 32.53 10.40
CA VAL A 23 40.24 31.10 10.13
C VAL A 23 41.72 30.76 10.26
N ILE A 24 42.61 31.59 9.77
CA ILE A 24 44.06 31.36 9.86
C ILE A 24 44.51 31.44 11.33
N HIS A 25 44.02 32.42 12.09
CA HIS A 25 44.40 32.60 13.49
C HIS A 25 43.91 31.47 14.40
N HIS A 26 42.69 30.94 14.14
CA HIS A 26 42.04 29.96 14.94
C HIS A 26 41.91 28.59 14.24
N SER A 27 42.76 28.24 13.29
CA SER A 27 42.65 27.05 12.44
C SER A 27 42.51 25.74 13.22
N ARG A 28 43.24 25.58 14.32
CA ARG A 28 43.13 24.39 15.19
C ARG A 28 41.82 24.35 15.98
N ALA A 29 41.35 25.50 16.45
CA ALA A 29 40.09 25.60 17.18
C ALA A 29 38.89 25.31 16.25
N ILE A 30 38.92 25.78 15.01
CA ILE A 30 37.89 25.48 14.01
C ILE A 30 37.85 23.99 13.69
N PHE A 31 39.02 23.35 13.55
CA PHE A 31 39.11 21.92 13.34
C PHE A 31 38.46 21.14 14.50
N MET A 32 38.81 21.52 15.73
CA MET A 32 38.18 20.92 16.93
C MET A 32 36.68 21.20 17.03
N LEU A 33 36.21 22.40 16.67
CA LEU A 33 34.79 22.72 16.67
C LEU A 33 33.98 21.80 15.76
N TRP A 34 34.47 21.50 14.55
CA TRP A 34 33.80 20.61 13.63
C TRP A 34 33.82 19.16 14.11
N LEU A 35 34.90 18.71 14.79
CA LEU A 35 34.91 17.39 15.43
C LEU A 35 33.90 17.29 16.58
N VAL A 36 33.76 18.37 17.37
CA VAL A 36 32.75 18.45 18.42
C VAL A 36 31.34 18.46 17.82
N ALA A 37 31.11 19.19 16.72
CA ALA A 37 29.83 19.21 16.01
C ALA A 37 29.46 17.82 15.50
N LEU A 38 30.42 17.08 14.92
CA LEU A 38 30.22 15.70 14.49
C LEU A 38 29.89 14.81 15.71
N GLY A 39 30.68 14.89 16.79
CA GLY A 39 30.42 14.12 18.00
C GLY A 39 29.04 14.36 18.59
N ALA A 40 28.58 15.63 18.59
CA ALA A 40 27.23 16.00 19.03
C ALA A 40 26.13 15.47 18.10
N SER A 41 26.44 15.24 16.83
CA SER A 41 25.49 14.72 15.83
C SER A 41 25.35 13.18 15.89
N ILE A 42 26.30 12.44 16.47
CA ILE A 42 26.32 10.98 16.50
C ILE A 42 25.02 10.39 17.08
N PRO A 43 24.46 10.83 18.23
CA PRO A 43 23.25 10.26 18.76
C PRO A 43 22.04 10.43 17.82
N ALA A 44 21.94 11.56 17.13
CA ALA A 44 20.91 11.84 16.13
C ALA A 44 21.14 11.04 14.85
N LEU A 45 22.38 10.89 14.41
CA LEU A 45 22.77 10.08 13.26
C LEU A 45 22.34 8.61 13.44
N LEU A 46 22.57 8.03 14.63
CA LEU A 46 22.19 6.65 14.93
C LEU A 46 20.68 6.44 14.98
N GLN A 47 19.90 7.51 15.10
CA GLN A 47 18.45 7.45 15.18
C GLN A 47 17.77 7.95 13.89
N VAL A 48 18.52 8.30 12.87
CA VAL A 48 17.94 8.88 11.63
C VAL A 48 16.94 7.94 10.95
N GLN A 49 17.19 6.64 11.01
CA GLN A 49 16.29 5.62 10.47
C GLN A 49 14.86 5.68 11.08
N ASN A 50 14.74 6.10 12.34
CA ASN A 50 13.44 6.17 13.02
C ASN A 50 12.52 7.28 12.47
N VAL A 51 13.05 8.23 11.72
CA VAL A 51 12.28 9.33 11.11
C VAL A 51 12.10 9.17 9.60
N ILE A 52 12.67 8.11 9.02
CA ILE A 52 12.57 7.79 7.60
C ILE A 52 11.26 7.06 7.32
N VAL A 53 10.54 7.50 6.30
CA VAL A 53 9.30 6.89 5.81
C VAL A 53 9.54 6.37 4.40
N TYR A 54 9.15 5.11 4.18
CA TYR A 54 9.32 4.40 2.90
C TYR A 54 8.03 4.37 2.08
N SER A 55 6.87 4.68 2.69
CA SER A 55 5.57 4.72 2.02
C SER A 55 5.32 6.09 1.38
N ASP A 56 5.09 6.12 0.08
CA ASP A 56 4.76 7.36 -0.65
C ASP A 56 3.38 7.89 -0.27
N THR A 57 2.44 7.02 0.07
CA THR A 57 1.06 7.41 0.46
C THR A 57 1.06 8.29 1.71
N SER A 58 2.02 8.11 2.61
CA SER A 58 2.20 8.95 3.81
C SER A 58 2.53 10.42 3.49
N PHE A 59 2.92 10.71 2.25
CA PHE A 59 3.26 12.05 1.78
C PHE A 59 2.15 12.72 0.96
N ASN A 60 1.00 12.06 0.79
CA ASN A 60 -0.14 12.61 0.07
C ASN A 60 -0.63 13.93 0.69
N PRO A 61 -1.17 14.85 -0.12
CA PRO A 61 -1.73 16.08 0.40
C PRO A 61 -2.91 15.79 1.34
N LYS A 62 -2.81 16.19 2.61
CA LYS A 62 -3.79 15.88 3.67
C LYS A 62 -5.22 16.36 3.39
N ASN A 63 -5.40 17.28 2.45
CA ASN A 63 -6.70 17.85 2.08
C ASN A 63 -7.18 17.38 0.69
N SER A 64 -6.58 16.32 0.14
CA SER A 64 -7.07 15.75 -1.12
C SER A 64 -8.38 15.00 -0.91
N GLU A 65 -9.17 14.84 -1.97
CA GLU A 65 -10.42 14.09 -1.94
C GLU A 65 -10.18 12.65 -1.48
N SER A 66 -9.15 12.01 -2.01
CA SER A 66 -8.76 10.64 -1.64
C SER A 66 -8.36 10.51 -0.17
N SER A 67 -7.64 11.49 0.39
CA SER A 67 -7.25 11.49 1.80
C SER A 67 -8.47 11.64 2.72
N ILE A 68 -9.40 12.55 2.40
CA ILE A 68 -10.65 12.72 3.15
C ILE A 68 -11.51 11.45 3.08
N ALA A 69 -11.61 10.84 1.90
CA ALA A 69 -12.33 9.58 1.72
C ALA A 69 -11.70 8.45 2.54
N HIS A 70 -10.37 8.34 2.55
CA HIS A 70 -9.64 7.35 3.34
C HIS A 70 -9.87 7.53 4.85
N ASP A 71 -9.80 8.75 5.36
CA ASP A 71 -10.07 9.06 6.76
C ASP A 71 -11.51 8.71 7.16
N LEU A 72 -12.48 8.88 6.24
CA LEU A 72 -13.86 8.53 6.47
C LEU A 72 -14.07 7.01 6.49
N VAL A 73 -13.47 6.28 5.53
CA VAL A 73 -13.46 4.81 5.53
C VAL A 73 -12.90 4.27 6.83
N SER A 74 -11.78 4.82 7.27
CA SER A 74 -11.11 4.41 8.50
C SER A 74 -11.94 4.61 9.76
N ARG A 75 -12.83 5.60 9.79
CA ARG A 75 -13.67 5.90 10.97
C ARG A 75 -14.99 5.15 10.95
N GLU A 76 -15.62 5.04 9.79
CA GLU A 76 -17.02 4.60 9.70
C GLU A 76 -17.17 3.15 9.25
N PHE A 77 -16.18 2.59 8.54
CA PHE A 77 -16.23 1.21 8.08
C PHE A 77 -15.26 0.35 8.87
N GLN A 78 -15.67 -0.88 9.20
CA GLN A 78 -14.82 -1.85 9.93
C GLN A 78 -13.72 -2.46 9.05
N ILE A 79 -13.23 -1.68 8.09
CA ILE A 79 -12.08 -2.08 7.31
C ILE A 79 -10.85 -1.82 8.18
N SER A 80 -10.01 -2.81 8.32
CA SER A 80 -8.78 -2.67 9.11
C SER A 80 -8.04 -1.40 8.69
N GLN A 81 -7.84 -0.48 9.64
CA GLN A 81 -7.10 0.77 9.38
C GLN A 81 -5.59 0.51 9.20
N GLY A 82 -5.15 -0.70 9.53
CA GLY A 82 -3.76 -1.12 9.36
C GLY A 82 -3.42 -1.41 7.91
N GLU A 83 -2.18 -1.20 7.55
CA GLU A 83 -1.66 -1.75 6.30
C GLU A 83 -1.89 -3.26 6.32
N SER A 84 -2.46 -3.82 5.24
CA SER A 84 -2.63 -5.27 5.12
C SER A 84 -1.44 -5.86 4.37
N GLY A 85 -0.87 -6.93 4.92
CA GLY A 85 0.05 -7.81 4.23
C GLY A 85 -0.72 -8.90 3.49
N LEU A 86 -0.16 -9.39 2.42
CA LEU A 86 -0.73 -10.44 1.62
C LEU A 86 0.25 -11.60 1.48
N VAL A 87 -0.22 -12.82 1.71
CA VAL A 87 0.52 -14.03 1.34
C VAL A 87 -0.15 -14.63 0.11
N VAL A 88 0.59 -14.64 -0.99
CA VAL A 88 0.15 -15.16 -2.29
C VAL A 88 0.67 -16.58 -2.44
N ILE A 89 -0.23 -17.54 -2.60
CA ILE A 89 0.08 -18.96 -2.73
C ILE A 89 -0.21 -19.33 -4.18
N THR A 90 0.78 -19.91 -4.87
CA THR A 90 0.63 -20.37 -6.25
C THR A 90 0.98 -21.84 -6.36
N GLY A 91 0.22 -22.56 -7.21
CA GLY A 91 0.39 -23.99 -7.44
C GLY A 91 -0.48 -24.48 -8.59
N GLU A 92 -0.45 -25.77 -8.91
CA GLU A 92 -1.31 -26.34 -9.96
C GLU A 92 -2.80 -26.29 -9.59
N ASP A 93 -3.13 -26.50 -8.30
CA ASP A 93 -4.47 -26.36 -7.74
C ASP A 93 -4.36 -25.97 -6.25
N VAL A 94 -4.59 -24.71 -5.94
CA VAL A 94 -4.54 -24.18 -4.57
C VAL A 94 -5.72 -24.60 -3.69
N ARG A 95 -6.67 -25.39 -4.21
CA ARG A 95 -7.72 -26.03 -3.42
C ARG A 95 -7.27 -27.36 -2.83
N GLY A 96 -6.08 -27.82 -3.19
CA GLY A 96 -5.49 -29.09 -2.79
C GLY A 96 -5.18 -29.18 -1.29
N VAL A 97 -4.81 -30.38 -0.86
CA VAL A 97 -4.46 -30.65 0.54
C VAL A 97 -3.25 -29.85 0.99
N ASP A 98 -2.28 -29.64 0.09
CA ASP A 98 -1.04 -28.94 0.40
C ASP A 98 -1.31 -27.47 0.73
N ALA A 99 -2.11 -26.75 -0.09
CA ALA A 99 -2.48 -25.38 0.16
C ALA A 99 -3.33 -25.21 1.43
N ARG A 100 -4.25 -26.16 1.67
CA ARG A 100 -5.01 -26.19 2.93
C ARG A 100 -4.08 -26.33 4.14
N ASN A 101 -3.23 -27.35 4.12
CA ASN A 101 -2.32 -27.64 5.24
C ASN A 101 -1.38 -26.46 5.48
N PHE A 102 -0.92 -25.83 4.39
CA PHE A 102 -0.14 -24.61 4.47
C PHE A 102 -0.92 -23.46 5.14
N ALA A 103 -2.14 -23.14 4.68
CA ALA A 103 -2.94 -22.06 5.23
C ALA A 103 -3.24 -22.26 6.73
N ILE A 104 -3.58 -23.50 7.14
CA ILE A 104 -3.83 -23.83 8.55
C ILE A 104 -2.54 -23.74 9.38
N THR A 105 -1.42 -24.27 8.84
CA THR A 105 -0.12 -24.24 9.54
C THR A 105 0.37 -22.82 9.66
N LEU A 106 0.27 -22.02 8.59
CA LEU A 106 0.64 -20.62 8.59
C LEU A 106 -0.14 -19.82 9.65
N ASN A 107 -1.48 -20.00 9.69
CA ASN A 107 -2.33 -19.33 10.67
C ASN A 107 -1.84 -19.63 12.10
N ARG A 108 -1.57 -20.91 12.39
CA ARG A 108 -1.07 -21.33 13.70
C ARG A 108 0.32 -20.75 13.99
N THR A 109 1.27 -20.85 13.04
CA THR A 109 2.65 -20.40 13.24
C THR A 109 2.69 -18.90 13.51
N LEU A 110 1.94 -18.10 12.73
CA LEU A 110 1.88 -16.63 12.90
C LEU A 110 1.19 -16.22 14.22
N GLN A 111 0.17 -16.96 14.67
CA GLN A 111 -0.53 -16.68 15.93
C GLN A 111 0.30 -17.08 17.17
N GLU A 112 1.11 -18.13 17.07
CA GLU A 112 1.95 -18.63 18.17
C GLU A 112 3.27 -17.83 18.29
N ASP A 113 3.67 -17.04 17.28
CA ASP A 113 4.89 -16.24 17.34
C ASP A 113 4.70 -14.94 18.17
N PRO A 114 5.33 -14.82 19.34
CA PRO A 114 5.22 -13.63 20.17
C PRO A 114 5.75 -12.36 19.51
N ALA A 115 6.66 -12.48 18.53
CA ALA A 115 7.22 -11.35 17.80
C ALA A 115 6.21 -10.72 16.82
N LEU A 116 5.16 -11.46 16.44
CA LEU A 116 4.12 -11.04 15.51
C LEU A 116 2.82 -10.59 16.19
N SER A 117 2.92 -10.14 17.43
CA SER A 117 1.77 -9.67 18.23
C SER A 117 1.04 -8.44 17.62
N ASN A 118 1.61 -7.80 16.60
CA ASN A 118 1.00 -6.72 15.83
C ASN A 118 0.00 -7.21 14.76
N ILE A 119 -0.02 -8.49 14.41
CA ILE A 119 -1.06 -9.06 13.55
C ILE A 119 -2.37 -9.09 14.34
N SER A 120 -3.43 -8.51 13.78
CA SER A 120 -4.76 -8.47 14.39
C SER A 120 -5.65 -9.59 13.92
N ASN A 121 -5.56 -9.94 12.63
CA ASN A 121 -6.39 -10.97 12.02
C ASN A 121 -5.64 -11.63 10.84
N ILE A 122 -5.95 -12.90 10.61
CA ILE A 122 -5.47 -13.66 9.45
C ILE A 122 -6.70 -14.22 8.77
N THR A 123 -6.92 -13.87 7.51
CA THR A 123 -8.11 -14.26 6.76
C THR A 123 -7.73 -15.06 5.52
N ASN A 124 -8.32 -16.24 5.39
CA ASN A 124 -8.20 -17.10 4.22
C ASN A 124 -9.53 -17.76 3.88
N ILE A 125 -9.63 -18.37 2.72
CA ILE A 125 -10.89 -18.98 2.25
C ILE A 125 -11.33 -20.15 3.13
N TYR A 126 -10.41 -20.93 3.68
CA TYR A 126 -10.74 -22.08 4.51
C TYR A 126 -11.39 -21.66 5.82
N ASP A 127 -10.92 -20.59 6.43
CA ASP A 127 -11.49 -20.06 7.67
C ASP A 127 -12.88 -19.45 7.44
N ILE A 128 -13.05 -18.69 6.36
CA ILE A 128 -14.35 -18.09 6.00
C ILE A 128 -15.36 -19.19 5.78
N TYR A 129 -15.04 -20.17 4.94
CA TYR A 129 -15.96 -21.25 4.61
C TYR A 129 -16.26 -22.14 5.83
N SER A 130 -15.24 -22.42 6.65
CA SER A 130 -15.44 -23.19 7.88
C SER A 130 -16.38 -22.50 8.86
N LYS A 131 -16.28 -21.18 9.04
CA LYS A 131 -17.20 -20.41 9.89
C LYS A 131 -18.63 -20.41 9.37
N GLN A 132 -18.81 -20.27 8.07
CA GLN A 132 -20.14 -20.31 7.44
C GLN A 132 -20.76 -21.70 7.53
N LEU A 133 -19.99 -22.74 7.23
CA LEU A 133 -20.45 -24.14 7.33
C LEU A 133 -20.77 -24.52 8.78
N LEU A 134 -20.00 -24.01 9.76
CA LEU A 134 -20.30 -24.24 11.18
C LEU A 134 -21.65 -23.65 11.58
N GLY A 135 -21.94 -22.44 11.17
CA GLY A 135 -23.25 -21.80 11.41
C GLY A 135 -24.38 -22.62 10.82
N TYR A 136 -24.25 -23.02 9.57
CA TYR A 136 -25.24 -23.85 8.89
C TYR A 136 -25.39 -25.24 9.53
N ALA A 137 -24.29 -25.96 9.74
CA ALA A 137 -24.30 -27.28 10.34
C ALA A 137 -24.94 -27.27 11.73
N SER A 138 -24.68 -26.23 12.53
CA SER A 138 -25.28 -26.09 13.86
C SER A 138 -26.79 -25.95 13.78
N VAL A 139 -27.31 -25.13 12.87
CA VAL A 139 -28.76 -24.94 12.70
C VAL A 139 -29.42 -26.21 12.16
N VAL A 140 -28.86 -26.78 11.09
CA VAL A 140 -29.42 -27.97 10.44
C VAL A 140 -29.42 -29.16 11.41
N ASN A 141 -28.28 -29.42 12.08
CA ASN A 141 -28.18 -30.52 13.02
C ASN A 141 -29.13 -30.39 14.22
N SER A 142 -29.22 -29.21 14.78
CA SER A 142 -30.17 -28.94 15.85
C SER A 142 -31.58 -29.32 15.43
N GLN A 143 -32.02 -28.88 14.25
CA GLN A 143 -33.36 -29.21 13.72
C GLN A 143 -33.57 -30.69 13.47
N LEU A 144 -32.59 -31.38 12.87
CA LEU A 144 -32.68 -32.79 12.57
C LEU A 144 -32.74 -33.64 13.85
N TYR A 145 -31.82 -33.38 14.78
CA TYR A 145 -31.77 -34.14 16.05
C TYR A 145 -33.00 -33.87 16.96
N GLU A 146 -33.48 -32.62 17.01
CA GLU A 146 -34.70 -32.31 17.74
C GLU A 146 -35.94 -32.99 17.15
N SER A 147 -36.05 -33.05 15.81
CA SER A 147 -37.11 -33.76 15.12
C SER A 147 -37.08 -35.23 15.44
N GLU A 148 -35.91 -35.88 15.41
CA GLU A 148 -35.75 -37.27 15.76
C GLU A 148 -36.15 -37.56 17.22
N ASN A 149 -35.61 -36.76 18.18
CA ASN A 149 -35.88 -36.90 19.59
C ASN A 149 -37.37 -36.71 19.91
N THR A 150 -38.01 -35.73 19.29
CA THR A 150 -39.43 -35.45 19.48
C THR A 150 -40.30 -36.58 18.94
N THR A 151 -39.94 -37.10 17.74
CA THR A 151 -40.66 -38.21 17.15
C THR A 151 -40.51 -39.48 17.99
N ALA A 152 -39.31 -39.76 18.49
CA ALA A 152 -39.04 -40.87 19.38
C ALA A 152 -39.84 -40.76 20.69
N LEU A 153 -39.90 -39.56 21.27
CA LEU A 153 -40.69 -39.32 22.48
C LEU A 153 -42.17 -39.57 22.25
N VAL A 154 -42.77 -39.05 21.16
CA VAL A 154 -44.20 -39.27 20.85
C VAL A 154 -44.50 -40.75 20.61
N ALA A 155 -43.66 -41.42 19.82
CA ALA A 155 -43.83 -42.87 19.57
C ALA A 155 -43.72 -43.68 20.86
N SER A 156 -42.82 -43.33 21.76
CA SER A 156 -42.66 -43.95 23.07
C SER A 156 -43.87 -43.76 23.98
N LEU A 157 -44.45 -42.55 23.96
CA LEU A 157 -45.67 -42.25 24.73
C LEU A 157 -46.90 -42.98 24.16
N GLU A 158 -47.05 -43.06 22.83
CA GLU A 158 -48.10 -43.83 22.18
C GLU A 158 -47.98 -45.32 22.52
N TYR A 159 -46.81 -45.89 22.41
CA TYR A 159 -46.54 -47.28 22.78
C TYR A 159 -46.80 -47.55 24.29
N GLY A 160 -46.29 -46.62 25.14
CA GLY A 160 -46.50 -46.67 26.59
C GLY A 160 -47.97 -46.69 26.97
N THR A 161 -48.81 -45.83 26.32
CA THR A 161 -50.25 -45.77 26.54
C THR A 161 -50.96 -47.08 26.13
N ALA A 162 -50.59 -47.60 24.96
CA ALA A 162 -51.08 -48.94 24.50
C ALA A 162 -50.70 -50.07 25.45
N ASN A 163 -49.48 -50.04 25.99
CA ASN A 163 -48.98 -51.01 26.96
C ASN A 163 -49.73 -50.92 28.30
N ILE A 164 -49.98 -49.77 28.83
CA ILE A 164 -50.78 -49.53 30.02
C ILE A 164 -52.18 -50.13 29.84
N TYR A 165 -52.84 -49.87 28.71
CA TYR A 165 -54.11 -50.40 28.40
C TYR A 165 -54.07 -51.91 28.29
N ALA A 166 -53.08 -52.46 27.56
CA ALA A 166 -52.94 -53.93 27.41
C ALA A 166 -52.77 -54.64 28.74
N ASN A 167 -52.00 -54.08 29.64
CA ASN A 167 -51.77 -54.59 31.01
C ASN A 167 -53.06 -54.50 31.86
N GLN A 168 -53.84 -53.44 31.84
CA GLN A 168 -55.09 -53.32 32.53
C GLN A 168 -56.11 -54.28 31.94
N TRP A 169 -56.23 -54.37 30.64
CA TRP A 169 -57.07 -55.29 29.95
C TRP A 169 -56.72 -56.75 30.32
N SER A 170 -55.48 -57.15 30.25
CA SER A 170 -55.04 -58.51 30.58
C SER A 170 -55.30 -58.85 32.04
N ARG A 171 -55.13 -57.85 32.96
CA ARG A 171 -55.49 -58.08 34.36
C ARG A 171 -56.98 -58.32 34.57
N ILE A 172 -57.84 -57.56 33.89
CA ILE A 172 -59.30 -57.75 34.02
C ILE A 172 -59.71 -59.08 33.41
N VAL A 173 -59.23 -59.37 32.22
CA VAL A 173 -59.61 -60.60 31.49
C VAL A 173 -59.12 -61.87 32.19
N SER A 174 -57.97 -61.80 32.87
CA SER A 174 -57.39 -62.90 33.62
C SER A 174 -58.23 -63.33 34.83
N GLN A 175 -59.12 -62.44 35.27
CA GLN A 175 -60.06 -62.78 36.36
C GLN A 175 -61.42 -63.35 35.89
N GLY A 176 -61.60 -63.34 34.57
CA GLY A 176 -62.83 -63.80 33.93
C GLY A 176 -62.81 -65.31 33.55
N PRO A 177 -63.89 -65.89 32.97
CA PRO A 177 -63.95 -67.24 32.49
C PRO A 177 -62.98 -67.49 31.32
N PHE A 178 -62.59 -68.75 31.12
CA PHE A 178 -61.68 -69.16 30.03
C PHE A 178 -62.20 -68.85 28.63
N TYR A 179 -63.55 -68.85 28.50
CA TYR A 179 -64.31 -68.47 27.31
C TYR A 179 -65.24 -67.29 27.65
N ALA A 180 -65.23 -66.26 26.91
CA ALA A 180 -66.09 -65.06 27.06
C ALA A 180 -66.84 -64.77 25.77
N SER A 181 -68.11 -64.36 25.85
CA SER A 181 -68.82 -63.78 24.70
C SER A 181 -68.22 -62.44 24.28
N GLY A 182 -68.42 -62.14 23.00
CA GLY A 182 -67.92 -60.75 22.56
C GLY A 182 -68.50 -59.62 23.33
N ALA A 183 -69.76 -59.79 23.86
CA ALA A 183 -70.34 -58.79 24.77
C ALA A 183 -69.62 -58.65 26.09
N GLN A 184 -69.19 -59.77 26.65
CA GLN A 184 -68.36 -59.76 27.87
C GLN A 184 -66.97 -59.21 27.61
N VAL A 185 -66.40 -59.54 26.47
CA VAL A 185 -65.10 -58.88 26.05
C VAL A 185 -65.25 -57.37 25.89
N ALA A 186 -66.34 -56.91 25.30
CA ALA A 186 -66.60 -55.46 25.20
C ALA A 186 -66.77 -54.81 26.57
N ALA A 187 -67.42 -55.50 27.56
CA ALA A 187 -67.43 -55.00 28.92
C ALA A 187 -66.08 -54.96 29.57
N TYR A 188 -65.19 -55.97 29.35
CA TYR A 188 -63.82 -55.88 29.82
C TYR A 188 -63.02 -54.74 29.17
N ASN A 189 -63.28 -54.47 27.87
CA ASN A 189 -62.66 -53.37 27.21
C ASN A 189 -63.10 -52.06 27.80
N GLN A 190 -64.35 -51.90 28.15
CA GLN A 190 -64.89 -50.66 28.79
C GLN A 190 -64.29 -50.46 30.18
N GLU A 191 -64.20 -51.54 30.96
CA GLU A 191 -63.56 -51.49 32.28
C GLU A 191 -62.06 -51.17 32.19
N ALA A 192 -61.37 -51.82 31.22
CA ALA A 192 -59.93 -51.50 30.97
C ALA A 192 -59.73 -50.04 30.55
N ASN A 193 -60.63 -49.49 29.70
CA ASN A 193 -60.56 -48.10 29.33
C ASN A 193 -60.78 -47.16 30.51
N ALA A 194 -61.77 -47.43 31.33
CA ALA A 194 -62.10 -46.65 32.52
C ALA A 194 -60.93 -46.62 33.53
N SER A 195 -60.17 -47.74 33.66
CA SER A 195 -59.05 -47.84 34.56
C SER A 195 -57.73 -47.36 33.96
N SER A 196 -57.54 -47.45 32.65
CA SER A 196 -56.31 -47.15 31.97
C SER A 196 -56.08 -45.60 31.77
N TRP A 197 -57.15 -44.92 31.39
CA TRP A 197 -56.99 -43.50 31.09
C TRP A 197 -56.56 -42.66 32.30
N PRO A 198 -57.15 -42.80 33.50
CA PRO A 198 -56.64 -42.08 34.69
C PRO A 198 -55.21 -42.46 35.03
N LEU A 199 -54.82 -43.72 34.81
CA LEU A 199 -53.42 -44.16 35.04
C LEU A 199 -52.49 -43.54 34.02
N ILE A 200 -52.87 -43.49 32.74
CA ILE A 200 -52.09 -42.79 31.71
C ILE A 200 -51.96 -41.28 32.04
N ALA A 201 -53.07 -40.67 32.43
CA ALA A 201 -53.09 -39.23 32.80
C ALA A 201 -52.20 -38.90 34.01
N SER A 202 -52.01 -39.91 34.92
CA SER A 202 -51.15 -39.71 36.08
C SER A 202 -49.64 -39.91 35.77
N GLN A 203 -49.33 -40.63 34.70
CA GLN A 203 -47.93 -40.99 34.34
C GLN A 203 -47.35 -40.15 33.21
N VAL A 204 -48.22 -39.58 32.34
CA VAL A 204 -47.82 -38.78 31.19
C VAL A 204 -47.93 -37.29 31.55
N PRO A 205 -46.90 -36.49 31.28
CA PRO A 205 -46.95 -35.05 31.49
C PRO A 205 -48.16 -34.41 30.79
N SER A 206 -48.85 -33.48 31.45
CA SER A 206 -50.07 -32.83 30.95
C SER A 206 -49.93 -32.21 29.55
N THR A 207 -48.74 -31.71 29.20
CA THR A 207 -48.40 -31.14 27.90
C THR A 207 -48.55 -32.17 26.76
N TYR A 208 -48.39 -33.44 27.00
CA TYR A 208 -48.47 -34.49 25.97
C TYR A 208 -49.80 -35.25 25.96
N LEU A 209 -50.62 -35.12 27.00
CA LEU A 209 -51.91 -35.82 27.08
C LEU A 209 -52.86 -35.45 25.93
N SER A 210 -52.90 -34.22 25.50
CA SER A 210 -53.69 -33.78 24.37
C SER A 210 -53.19 -34.35 23.03
N LEU A 211 -51.95 -34.70 22.97
CA LEU A 211 -51.29 -35.22 21.77
C LEU A 211 -51.51 -36.71 21.59
N ILE A 212 -51.46 -37.48 22.67
CA ILE A 212 -51.65 -38.94 22.63
C ILE A 212 -53.11 -39.37 22.71
N LYS A 213 -54.03 -38.53 23.22
CA LYS A 213 -55.44 -38.87 23.38
C LYS A 213 -56.14 -39.26 22.07
N PRO A 214 -55.93 -38.62 20.92
CA PRO A 214 -56.48 -39.05 19.65
C PRO A 214 -56.04 -40.45 19.25
N TYR A 215 -54.77 -40.73 19.44
CA TYR A 215 -54.21 -42.08 19.20
C TYR A 215 -54.85 -43.13 20.12
N TYR A 216 -54.89 -42.83 21.42
CA TYR A 216 -55.50 -43.75 22.42
C TYR A 216 -56.96 -44.00 22.11
N ASN A 217 -57.74 -43.03 21.77
CA ASN A 217 -59.13 -43.16 21.41
C ASN A 217 -59.33 -44.03 20.14
N LEU A 218 -58.52 -43.77 19.10
CA LEU A 218 -58.57 -44.58 17.88
C LEU A 218 -58.15 -46.01 18.12
N PHE A 219 -57.09 -46.23 18.91
CA PHE A 219 -56.67 -47.50 19.33
C PHE A 219 -57.75 -48.29 20.11
N TYR A 220 -58.32 -47.63 21.12
CA TYR A 220 -59.40 -48.20 21.94
C TYR A 220 -60.61 -48.61 21.09
N GLN A 221 -61.09 -47.71 20.25
CA GLN A 221 -62.23 -47.95 19.37
C GLN A 221 -61.97 -49.08 18.42
N SER A 222 -60.85 -49.14 17.76
CA SER A 222 -60.46 -50.19 16.86
C SER A 222 -60.33 -51.57 17.56
N TRP A 223 -59.79 -51.55 18.79
CA TRP A 223 -59.72 -52.76 19.61
C TRP A 223 -61.13 -53.30 19.98
N ASN A 224 -61.97 -52.42 20.46
CA ASN A 224 -63.35 -52.76 20.85
C ASN A 224 -64.18 -53.24 19.68
N GLN A 225 -64.05 -52.68 18.50
CA GLN A 225 -64.76 -53.09 17.28
C GLN A 225 -64.28 -54.43 16.71
N SER A 226 -63.13 -54.93 17.20
CA SER A 226 -62.58 -56.22 16.72
C SER A 226 -63.41 -57.45 17.17
N PHE A 227 -64.33 -57.25 18.10
CA PHE A 227 -65.10 -58.35 18.71
C PHE A 227 -66.55 -58.32 18.27
N ASN A 228 -67.02 -59.48 17.74
CA ASN A 228 -68.43 -59.60 17.45
C ASN A 228 -69.20 -59.99 18.74
N PRO A 229 -70.18 -59.19 19.20
CA PRO A 229 -70.90 -59.48 20.43
C PRO A 229 -71.48 -60.86 20.61
N SER A 230 -71.83 -61.50 19.50
CA SER A 230 -72.47 -62.87 19.45
C SER A 230 -71.46 -64.00 19.40
N SER A 231 -70.19 -63.71 19.25
CA SER A 231 -69.13 -64.73 19.14
C SER A 231 -68.51 -65.09 20.50
N GLN A 232 -68.01 -66.35 20.64
CA GLN A 232 -67.24 -66.75 21.79
C GLN A 232 -65.78 -66.64 21.51
N TYR A 233 -65.06 -66.20 22.49
CA TYR A 233 -63.59 -65.93 22.37
C TYR A 233 -62.84 -66.74 23.48
N ASN A 234 -61.75 -67.37 23.10
CA ASN A 234 -60.81 -67.93 24.07
C ASN A 234 -59.94 -66.76 24.62
N VAL A 235 -60.19 -66.50 25.90
CA VAL A 235 -59.54 -65.34 26.54
C VAL A 235 -58.02 -65.51 26.63
N TYR A 236 -57.54 -66.77 26.81
CA TYR A 236 -56.12 -67.04 26.84
C TYR A 236 -55.44 -66.75 25.45
N GLN A 237 -56.10 -67.17 24.37
CA GLN A 237 -55.59 -66.80 23.03
C GLN A 237 -55.62 -65.34 22.77
N LEU A 238 -56.60 -64.61 23.27
CA LEU A 238 -56.65 -63.13 23.15
C LEU A 238 -55.52 -62.47 23.94
N MET A 239 -55.16 -63.01 25.11
CA MET A 239 -54.05 -62.48 25.90
C MET A 239 -52.65 -62.67 25.25
N VAL A 240 -52.46 -63.81 24.59
CA VAL A 240 -51.15 -64.23 24.02
C VAL A 240 -50.99 -63.84 22.54
N GLN A 241 -52.02 -64.20 21.72
CA GLN A 241 -51.93 -63.98 20.25
C GLN A 241 -52.67 -62.78 19.71
N GLY A 242 -53.62 -62.24 20.44
CA GLY A 242 -54.45 -61.12 20.05
C GLY A 242 -54.40 -59.98 21.06
N SER A 243 -53.24 -59.72 21.66
CA SER A 243 -53.15 -58.67 22.70
C SER A 243 -53.49 -57.31 22.17
N PRO A 244 -54.01 -56.41 23.03
CA PRO A 244 -54.23 -55.02 22.63
C PRO A 244 -52.98 -54.35 22.10
N LEU A 245 -51.82 -54.73 22.58
CA LEU A 245 -50.54 -54.19 22.14
C LEU A 245 -50.23 -54.51 20.67
N LEU A 246 -50.45 -55.77 20.26
CA LEU A 246 -50.29 -56.14 18.84
C LEU A 246 -51.28 -55.41 17.95
N ARG A 247 -52.50 -55.19 18.46
CA ARG A 247 -53.52 -54.43 17.74
C ARG A 247 -53.13 -52.96 17.60
N ALA A 248 -52.57 -52.41 18.64
CA ALA A 248 -52.06 -51.06 18.59
C ALA A 248 -50.96 -50.87 17.53
N GLN A 249 -50.01 -51.82 17.48
CA GLN A 249 -48.94 -51.82 16.47
C GLN A 249 -49.56 -51.96 15.05
N ASN A 250 -50.54 -52.84 14.82
CA ASN A 250 -51.16 -52.94 13.50
C ASN A 250 -51.94 -51.71 13.08
N ILE A 251 -52.60 -51.01 14.01
CA ILE A 251 -53.34 -49.78 13.77
C ILE A 251 -52.39 -48.67 13.36
N THR A 252 -51.31 -48.56 14.09
CA THR A 252 -50.33 -47.54 13.79
C THR A 252 -49.66 -47.73 12.43
N LYS A 253 -49.31 -48.97 12.08
CA LYS A 253 -48.77 -49.31 10.76
C LYS A 253 -49.76 -49.10 9.62
N GLY A 254 -51.02 -49.38 9.79
CA GLY A 254 -52.02 -49.43 8.72
C GLY A 254 -52.79 -48.10 8.53
N ASN A 255 -52.64 -47.10 9.38
CA ASN A 255 -53.52 -45.92 9.38
C ASN A 255 -52.76 -44.61 9.02
N PRO A 256 -52.83 -44.16 7.77
CA PRO A 256 -52.22 -42.89 7.34
C PRO A 256 -52.74 -41.66 8.09
N GLY A 257 -53.97 -41.73 8.62
CA GLY A 257 -54.62 -40.65 9.36
C GLY A 257 -53.90 -40.29 10.68
N LEU A 258 -53.25 -41.26 11.34
CA LEU A 258 -52.46 -41.00 12.55
C LEU A 258 -51.20 -40.20 12.22
N GLN A 259 -50.62 -40.41 11.05
CA GLN A 259 -49.40 -39.75 10.60
C GLN A 259 -49.63 -38.25 10.24
N SER A 260 -50.88 -37.89 9.94
CA SER A 260 -51.26 -36.52 9.59
C SER A 260 -51.97 -35.78 10.73
N GLN A 261 -51.89 -36.27 11.96
CA GLN A 261 -52.54 -35.59 13.10
C GLN A 261 -51.99 -34.23 13.39
N PRO A 262 -52.83 -33.24 13.65
CA PRO A 262 -52.41 -31.86 14.02
C PRO A 262 -51.52 -31.81 15.25
N SER A 263 -51.56 -32.78 16.12
CA SER A 263 -50.73 -32.90 17.32
C SER A 263 -49.23 -32.97 17.00
N TYR A 264 -48.88 -33.64 15.93
CA TYR A 264 -47.48 -33.70 15.49
C TYR A 264 -46.94 -32.34 15.01
N TYR A 265 -47.80 -31.57 14.35
CA TYR A 265 -47.48 -30.21 13.92
C TYR A 265 -47.19 -29.28 15.09
N ASN A 266 -48.00 -29.37 16.15
CA ASN A 266 -47.84 -28.52 17.35
C ASN A 266 -46.52 -28.83 18.09
N ILE A 267 -46.03 -30.04 18.03
CA ILE A 267 -44.74 -30.44 18.61
C ILE A 267 -43.59 -29.82 17.76
N THR A 268 -43.64 -30.00 16.45
CA THR A 268 -42.65 -29.47 15.54
C THR A 268 -42.53 -27.95 15.62
N SER A 269 -43.65 -27.23 15.64
CA SER A 269 -43.60 -25.76 15.70
C SER A 269 -42.94 -25.20 16.97
N ARG A 270 -42.93 -25.96 18.06
CA ARG A 270 -42.25 -25.56 19.29
C ARG A 270 -40.73 -25.71 19.20
N TYR A 271 -40.20 -26.70 18.49
CA TYR A 271 -38.78 -27.02 18.41
C TYR A 271 -38.08 -26.37 17.24
N PHE A 272 -38.71 -26.22 16.09
CA PHE A 272 -38.07 -25.64 14.90
C PHE A 272 -38.11 -24.10 14.85
N GLY A 273 -38.88 -23.46 15.70
CA GLY A 273 -38.93 -22.00 15.76
C GLY A 273 -39.37 -21.34 14.46
N SER A 274 -39.09 -20.06 14.31
CA SER A 274 -39.48 -19.23 13.15
C SER A 274 -38.56 -19.36 11.92
N SER A 275 -37.49 -20.15 12.01
CA SER A 275 -36.47 -20.23 10.96
C SER A 275 -36.83 -21.15 9.81
N ILE A 276 -37.76 -22.07 10.02
CA ILE A 276 -38.28 -22.95 8.96
C ILE A 276 -39.77 -22.60 8.74
N SER A 277 -40.22 -22.52 7.48
CA SER A 277 -41.61 -22.27 7.19
C SER A 277 -42.49 -23.31 7.84
N ASP A 278 -43.67 -22.90 8.29
CA ASP A 278 -44.66 -23.75 8.92
C ASP A 278 -44.93 -25.06 8.15
N GLN A 279 -44.97 -24.94 6.81
CA GLN A 279 -45.18 -26.08 5.92
C GLN A 279 -43.95 -27.03 5.84
N GLN A 280 -42.75 -26.49 5.90
CA GLN A 280 -41.49 -27.28 5.89
C GLN A 280 -41.31 -28.06 7.19
N SER A 281 -41.49 -27.39 8.34
CA SER A 281 -41.45 -28.04 9.65
C SER A 281 -42.41 -29.17 9.77
N LYS A 282 -43.67 -28.95 9.33
CA LYS A 282 -44.72 -29.98 9.31
C LYS A 282 -44.36 -31.17 8.41
N GLY A 283 -43.82 -30.89 7.21
CA GLY A 283 -43.41 -31.92 6.27
C GLY A 283 -42.26 -32.77 6.80
N LEU A 284 -41.23 -32.15 7.36
CA LEU A 284 -40.10 -32.85 7.96
C LEU A 284 -40.54 -33.77 9.11
N PHE A 285 -41.31 -33.18 10.04
CA PHE A 285 -41.81 -33.94 11.18
C PHE A 285 -42.68 -35.14 10.75
N LEU A 286 -43.63 -34.96 9.83
CA LEU A 286 -44.47 -36.03 9.32
C LEU A 286 -43.67 -37.12 8.62
N SER A 287 -42.62 -36.77 7.91
CA SER A 287 -41.72 -37.72 7.26
C SER A 287 -40.96 -38.57 8.27
N VAL A 288 -40.41 -37.95 9.34
CA VAL A 288 -39.74 -38.68 10.42
C VAL A 288 -40.74 -39.50 11.23
N ALA A 289 -41.90 -38.95 11.56
CA ALA A 289 -42.96 -39.68 12.23
C ALA A 289 -43.46 -40.89 11.42
N LYS A 290 -43.54 -40.75 10.10
CA LYS A 290 -43.89 -41.86 9.21
C LYS A 290 -42.85 -42.99 9.23
N TYR A 291 -41.58 -42.62 9.26
CA TYR A 291 -40.50 -43.62 9.43
C TYR A 291 -40.66 -44.42 10.71
N PHE A 292 -40.82 -43.76 11.85
CA PHE A 292 -41.08 -44.44 13.12
C PHE A 292 -42.29 -45.36 13.10
N ASN A 293 -43.40 -44.88 12.60
CA ASN A 293 -44.63 -45.65 12.55
C ASN A 293 -44.53 -46.84 11.58
N LEU A 294 -43.79 -46.76 10.49
CA LEU A 294 -43.66 -47.81 9.50
C LEU A 294 -42.56 -48.82 9.81
N TYR A 295 -41.49 -48.40 10.45
CA TYR A 295 -40.29 -49.24 10.63
C TYR A 295 -39.92 -49.50 12.08
N CYS A 296 -40.12 -48.58 13.00
CA CYS A 296 -39.67 -48.68 14.37
C CYS A 296 -40.78 -48.94 15.41
N PHE A 297 -42.04 -48.61 15.10
CA PHE A 297 -43.13 -48.78 16.07
C PHE A 297 -43.41 -50.23 16.49
N PRO A 298 -43.19 -51.27 15.68
CA PRO A 298 -43.26 -52.65 16.13
C PRO A 298 -42.02 -53.09 16.89
N CYS A 299 -40.95 -52.35 16.89
CA CYS A 299 -39.69 -52.68 17.54
C CYS A 299 -39.84 -52.52 19.06
N SER A 300 -39.26 -53.41 19.85
CA SER A 300 -39.12 -53.19 21.27
C SER A 300 -38.20 -51.94 21.48
N TYR A 301 -38.41 -51.23 22.56
CA TYR A 301 -37.68 -49.97 22.86
C TYR A 301 -36.15 -50.04 22.66
N PRO A 302 -35.50 -51.21 22.87
CA PRO A 302 -34.07 -51.41 22.53
C PRO A 302 -33.79 -51.46 21.02
N ASP A 303 -34.73 -51.97 20.19
CA ASP A 303 -34.52 -52.16 18.74
C ASP A 303 -34.54 -50.84 17.95
N TYR A 304 -35.23 -49.82 18.48
CA TYR A 304 -35.24 -48.49 17.90
C TYR A 304 -33.83 -47.88 17.81
N TRP A 305 -33.04 -48.02 18.86
CA TRP A 305 -31.66 -47.48 18.91
C TRP A 305 -30.69 -48.29 18.05
N ASN A 306 -31.07 -49.51 17.67
CA ASN A 306 -30.26 -50.37 16.83
C ASN A 306 -30.45 -50.10 15.33
N ASP A 307 -31.51 -49.38 14.91
CA ASP A 307 -31.75 -48.97 13.51
C ASP A 307 -31.42 -47.48 13.29
N ALA A 308 -30.42 -46.97 13.99
CA ALA A 308 -30.00 -45.56 13.86
C ALA A 308 -29.55 -45.16 12.45
N ALA A 309 -28.95 -46.12 11.70
CA ALA A 309 -28.54 -45.91 10.33
C ALA A 309 -29.73 -45.69 9.37
N GLY A 310 -30.78 -46.48 9.52
CA GLY A 310 -32.03 -46.35 8.75
C GLY A 310 -32.75 -45.02 9.09
N LEU A 311 -32.83 -44.67 10.37
CA LEU A 311 -33.39 -43.41 10.81
C LEU A 311 -32.62 -42.21 10.27
N ARG A 312 -31.28 -42.22 10.34
CA ARG A 312 -30.39 -41.24 9.75
C ARG A 312 -30.66 -41.07 8.26
N ALA A 313 -30.66 -42.16 7.50
CA ALA A 313 -30.90 -42.14 6.06
C ALA A 313 -32.25 -41.52 5.70
N PHE A 314 -33.29 -41.91 6.46
CA PHE A 314 -34.63 -41.36 6.26
C PHE A 314 -34.74 -39.86 6.60
N THR A 315 -34.16 -39.44 7.70
CA THR A 315 -34.16 -38.04 8.15
C THR A 315 -33.47 -37.15 7.14
N ILE A 316 -32.29 -37.56 6.65
CA ILE A 316 -31.54 -36.82 5.61
C ILE A 316 -32.35 -36.74 4.30
N SER A 317 -32.93 -37.87 3.83
CA SER A 317 -33.73 -37.89 2.61
C SER A 317 -34.97 -37.01 2.72
N SER A 318 -35.62 -37.02 3.89
CA SER A 318 -36.79 -36.18 4.16
C SER A 318 -36.43 -34.68 4.17
N PHE A 319 -35.31 -34.32 4.79
CA PHE A 319 -34.79 -32.96 4.80
C PHE A 319 -34.51 -32.45 3.38
N LEU A 320 -33.83 -33.22 2.55
CA LEU A 320 -33.53 -32.88 1.16
C LEU A 320 -34.78 -32.68 0.32
N ASN A 321 -35.78 -33.54 0.49
CA ASN A 321 -37.05 -33.43 -0.21
C ASN A 321 -37.84 -32.17 0.18
N LEU A 322 -37.80 -31.80 1.46
CA LEU A 322 -38.53 -30.62 2.00
C LEU A 322 -37.86 -29.31 1.64
N THR A 323 -36.53 -29.30 1.62
CA THR A 323 -35.75 -28.07 1.27
C THR A 323 -35.63 -27.90 -0.24
N GLY A 324 -36.09 -28.85 -1.06
CA GLY A 324 -35.91 -28.82 -2.52
C GLY A 324 -34.47 -29.05 -2.96
N THR A 325 -33.62 -29.49 -2.05
CA THR A 325 -32.22 -29.82 -2.33
C THR A 325 -32.16 -31.18 -3.04
N GLY A 326 -31.42 -31.24 -4.14
CA GLY A 326 -31.38 -32.47 -4.96
C GLY A 326 -30.69 -33.66 -4.24
N PRO A 327 -31.00 -34.92 -4.67
CA PRO A 327 -30.41 -36.10 -4.08
C PRO A 327 -28.88 -36.20 -4.17
N SER A 328 -28.26 -35.44 -5.05
CA SER A 328 -26.80 -35.32 -5.17
C SER A 328 -26.11 -34.82 -3.89
N GLN A 329 -26.84 -34.20 -2.99
CA GLN A 329 -26.30 -33.62 -1.76
C GLN A 329 -26.52 -34.53 -0.52
N TYR A 330 -27.04 -35.74 -0.73
CA TYR A 330 -27.29 -36.69 0.35
C TYR A 330 -26.06 -36.98 1.19
N ASN A 331 -24.93 -37.21 0.54
CA ASN A 331 -23.67 -37.50 1.24
C ASN A 331 -23.18 -36.29 2.07
N THR A 332 -23.24 -35.10 1.51
CA THR A 332 -22.81 -33.88 2.19
C THR A 332 -23.67 -33.57 3.43
N ILE A 333 -25.01 -33.70 3.31
CA ILE A 333 -25.89 -33.53 4.47
C ILE A 333 -25.68 -34.64 5.48
N GLY A 334 -25.43 -35.89 5.01
CA GLY A 334 -25.08 -37.01 5.88
C GLY A 334 -23.82 -36.73 6.70
N GLU A 335 -22.80 -36.17 6.10
CA GLU A 335 -21.56 -35.79 6.78
C GLU A 335 -21.76 -34.62 7.74
N ILE A 336 -22.58 -33.62 7.38
CA ILE A 336 -22.99 -32.57 8.30
C ILE A 336 -23.73 -33.12 9.50
N TYR A 337 -24.68 -34.08 9.28
CA TYR A 337 -25.40 -34.73 10.34
C TYR A 337 -24.45 -35.51 11.28
N ASP A 338 -23.46 -36.23 10.72
CA ASP A 338 -22.50 -37.03 11.48
C ASP A 338 -21.55 -36.17 12.37
N LEU A 339 -21.47 -34.84 12.14
CA LEU A 339 -20.78 -33.93 13.04
C LEU A 339 -21.45 -33.77 14.41
N GLY A 340 -22.68 -34.27 14.55
CA GLY A 340 -23.43 -34.26 15.80
C GLY A 340 -24.22 -32.98 16.04
N PRO A 341 -25.03 -32.93 17.11
CA PRO A 341 -25.93 -31.79 17.38
C PRO A 341 -25.20 -30.48 17.72
N SER A 342 -23.94 -30.56 18.09
CA SER A 342 -23.08 -29.40 18.42
C SER A 342 -21.72 -29.54 17.75
N PRO A 343 -21.63 -29.28 16.43
CA PRO A 343 -20.41 -29.49 15.68
C PRO A 343 -19.30 -28.54 16.16
N SER A 344 -18.07 -29.07 16.22
CA SER A 344 -16.87 -28.25 16.54
C SER A 344 -16.31 -27.57 15.29
N PHE A 345 -15.63 -26.43 15.50
CA PHE A 345 -14.95 -25.75 14.39
C PHE A 345 -13.93 -26.66 13.69
N ALA A 346 -13.19 -27.47 14.45
CA ALA A 346 -12.17 -28.36 13.90
C ALA A 346 -12.77 -29.43 12.96
N SER A 347 -13.86 -30.11 13.39
CA SER A 347 -14.54 -31.12 12.57
C SER A 347 -15.17 -30.50 11.32
N VAL A 348 -15.77 -29.33 11.44
CA VAL A 348 -16.36 -28.61 10.32
C VAL A 348 -15.29 -28.10 9.35
N SER A 349 -14.13 -27.67 9.82
CA SER A 349 -13.03 -27.19 8.97
C SER A 349 -12.47 -28.29 8.07
N GLU A 350 -12.43 -29.53 8.54
CA GLU A 350 -12.04 -30.67 7.72
C GLU A 350 -13.04 -30.96 6.61
N LEU A 351 -14.33 -31.00 6.94
CA LEU A 351 -15.40 -31.11 5.96
C LEU A 351 -15.41 -29.96 4.95
N ALA A 352 -15.29 -28.71 5.40
CA ALA A 352 -15.25 -27.54 4.57
C ALA A 352 -14.12 -27.58 3.54
N SER A 353 -12.94 -28.04 3.97
CA SER A 353 -11.76 -28.15 3.09
C SER A 353 -11.94 -29.20 2.00
N ARG A 354 -12.62 -30.30 2.31
CA ARG A 354 -12.95 -31.33 1.33
C ARG A 354 -14.01 -30.86 0.33
N LEU A 355 -15.06 -30.20 0.81
CA LEU A 355 -16.10 -29.64 -0.04
C LEU A 355 -15.57 -28.56 -0.99
N LEU A 356 -14.63 -27.72 -0.53
CA LEU A 356 -13.94 -26.74 -1.37
C LEU A 356 -13.19 -27.39 -2.53
N ARG A 357 -12.45 -28.48 -2.23
CA ARG A 357 -11.69 -29.23 -3.22
C ARG A 357 -12.55 -29.90 -4.28
N GLU A 358 -13.68 -30.46 -3.86
CA GLU A 358 -14.63 -31.18 -4.74
C GLU A 358 -15.49 -30.23 -5.60
N GLY A 359 -15.34 -28.90 -5.41
CA GLY A 359 -16.14 -27.90 -6.11
C GLY A 359 -17.62 -27.87 -5.67
N SER A 360 -17.98 -28.65 -4.64
CA SER A 360 -19.34 -28.77 -4.13
C SER A 360 -19.86 -27.46 -3.48
N VAL A 361 -18.98 -26.55 -3.20
CA VAL A 361 -19.26 -25.23 -2.62
C VAL A 361 -20.28 -24.44 -3.43
N TYR A 362 -20.30 -24.62 -4.75
CA TYR A 362 -21.19 -23.86 -5.65
C TYR A 362 -22.61 -24.36 -5.73
N SER A 363 -22.89 -25.56 -5.21
CA SER A 363 -24.19 -26.21 -5.31
C SER A 363 -24.98 -26.24 -4.00
N TYR A 364 -24.45 -25.61 -2.92
CA TYR A 364 -25.01 -25.76 -1.59
C TYR A 364 -25.57 -24.44 -1.02
N PRO A 365 -26.62 -24.48 -0.16
CA PRO A 365 -27.24 -23.26 0.40
C PRO A 365 -26.33 -22.45 1.33
N VAL A 366 -25.20 -23.00 1.76
CA VAL A 366 -24.12 -22.28 2.45
C VAL A 366 -23.00 -21.99 1.46
N GLN A 367 -23.30 -21.24 0.46
CA GLN A 367 -22.24 -20.68 -0.36
C GLN A 367 -21.57 -19.52 0.41
N PRO A 368 -20.24 -19.52 0.61
CA PRO A 368 -19.55 -18.26 0.47
C PRO A 368 -19.94 -17.85 -0.94
N GLY A 369 -20.62 -16.72 -1.09
CA GLY A 369 -21.12 -16.35 -2.42
C GLY A 369 -19.97 -16.55 -3.40
N ARG A 370 -20.25 -16.96 -4.61
CA ARG A 370 -19.25 -17.20 -5.66
C ARG A 370 -18.21 -16.08 -5.71
N ASP A 371 -18.61 -14.90 -5.26
CA ASP A 371 -17.81 -13.70 -5.19
C ASP A 371 -16.87 -13.67 -3.97
N ALA A 372 -17.24 -14.19 -2.81
CA ALA A 372 -16.32 -14.32 -1.68
C ALA A 372 -15.20 -15.33 -2.00
N TYR A 373 -15.55 -16.43 -2.70
CA TYR A 373 -14.55 -17.38 -3.18
C TYR A 373 -13.59 -16.71 -4.18
N SER A 374 -14.13 -15.99 -5.14
CA SER A 374 -13.33 -15.32 -6.18
C SER A 374 -12.45 -14.16 -5.67
N GLN A 375 -12.64 -13.72 -4.42
CA GLN A 375 -11.75 -12.77 -3.76
C GLN A 375 -10.48 -13.43 -3.21
N PHE A 376 -10.53 -14.72 -2.90
CA PHE A 376 -9.41 -15.44 -2.28
C PHE A 376 -8.77 -16.48 -3.20
N VAL A 377 -9.49 -16.96 -4.20
CA VAL A 377 -9.02 -17.97 -5.15
C VAL A 377 -9.25 -17.46 -6.57
N SER A 378 -8.22 -17.51 -7.39
CA SER A 378 -8.26 -17.12 -8.80
C SER A 378 -9.21 -18.02 -9.61
N ALA A 379 -9.68 -17.51 -10.76
CA ALA A 379 -10.63 -18.22 -11.60
C ALA A 379 -10.08 -19.55 -12.17
N ASP A 380 -8.78 -19.64 -12.34
CA ASP A 380 -8.05 -20.84 -12.79
C ASP A 380 -7.66 -21.78 -11.64
N ASN A 381 -7.92 -21.39 -10.39
CA ASN A 381 -7.58 -22.09 -9.14
C ASN A 381 -6.06 -22.28 -8.92
N ASN A 382 -5.23 -21.48 -9.57
CA ASN A 382 -3.77 -21.58 -9.45
C ASN A 382 -3.19 -20.61 -8.42
N THR A 383 -3.98 -19.60 -7.99
CA THR A 383 -3.54 -18.59 -7.03
C THR A 383 -4.56 -18.44 -5.89
N MET A 384 -4.07 -18.38 -4.65
CA MET A 384 -4.87 -18.12 -3.45
C MET A 384 -4.23 -17.02 -2.61
N LEU A 385 -5.06 -16.20 -1.98
CA LEU A 385 -4.65 -15.12 -1.09
C LEU A 385 -4.92 -15.46 0.37
N VAL A 386 -3.98 -15.07 1.25
CA VAL A 386 -4.18 -14.96 2.68
C VAL A 386 -3.92 -13.51 3.06
N ILE A 387 -4.87 -12.88 3.73
CA ILE A 387 -4.78 -11.48 4.15
C ILE A 387 -4.31 -11.44 5.60
N LEU A 388 -3.30 -10.63 5.85
CA LEU A 388 -2.75 -10.37 7.17
C LEU A 388 -3.07 -8.93 7.56
N ASP A 389 -3.97 -8.74 8.50
CA ASP A 389 -4.33 -7.41 9.01
C ASP A 389 -3.46 -7.06 10.21
N PHE A 390 -2.90 -5.86 10.24
CA PHE A 390 -2.08 -5.37 11.34
C PHE A 390 -2.86 -4.43 12.25
N LYS A 391 -2.43 -4.32 13.51
CA LYS A 391 -3.02 -3.42 14.51
C LYS A 391 -2.60 -1.97 14.25
N ASN A 392 -3.55 -1.04 14.25
CA ASN A 392 -3.29 0.37 13.97
C ASN A 392 -2.33 1.06 14.95
N ASN A 393 -2.34 0.64 16.22
CA ASN A 393 -1.49 1.19 17.28
C ASN A 393 -0.36 0.23 17.67
N GLY A 394 -0.02 -0.73 16.79
CA GLY A 394 1.06 -1.68 16.99
C GLY A 394 2.41 -1.15 16.49
N PRO A 395 3.47 -1.96 16.61
CA PRO A 395 4.72 -1.72 15.91
C PRO A 395 4.49 -1.63 14.42
N ASP A 396 5.37 -0.90 13.71
CA ASP A 396 5.32 -0.77 12.26
C ASP A 396 5.29 -2.17 11.59
N PRO A 397 4.28 -2.49 10.77
CA PRO A 397 4.12 -3.79 10.13
C PRO A 397 5.34 -4.22 9.31
N ARG A 398 6.06 -3.26 8.74
CA ARG A 398 7.29 -3.45 8.00
C ARG A 398 8.33 -4.28 8.76
N ASN A 399 8.47 -4.02 10.07
CA ASN A 399 9.44 -4.72 10.93
C ASN A 399 9.13 -6.21 11.13
N SER A 400 7.92 -6.63 10.79
CA SER A 400 7.46 -8.01 10.93
C SER A 400 7.64 -8.84 9.65
N ILE A 401 7.90 -8.21 8.50
CA ILE A 401 7.88 -8.88 7.20
C ILE A 401 8.92 -9.99 7.09
N GLN A 402 10.15 -9.74 7.52
CA GLN A 402 11.19 -10.79 7.49
C GLN A 402 10.78 -11.99 8.34
N ARG A 403 10.20 -11.75 9.52
CA ARG A 403 9.73 -12.82 10.40
C ARG A 403 8.57 -13.58 9.79
N ILE A 404 7.63 -12.87 9.15
CA ILE A 404 6.52 -13.49 8.40
C ILE A 404 7.07 -14.38 7.27
N ARG A 405 8.08 -13.93 6.52
CA ARG A 405 8.74 -14.73 5.48
C ARG A 405 9.39 -15.99 6.03
N ASP A 406 10.05 -15.88 7.19
CA ASP A 406 10.65 -17.02 7.87
C ASP A 406 9.57 -18.04 8.28
N ASP A 407 8.46 -17.58 8.85
CA ASP A 407 7.33 -18.42 9.26
C ASP A 407 6.59 -19.04 8.07
N VAL A 408 6.42 -18.29 6.98
CA VAL A 408 5.90 -18.80 5.69
C VAL A 408 6.80 -19.93 5.18
N ALA A 409 8.11 -19.77 5.22
CA ALA A 409 9.05 -20.80 4.80
C ALA A 409 8.99 -22.05 5.71
N VAL A 410 8.75 -21.87 7.03
CA VAL A 410 8.55 -22.98 7.97
C VAL A 410 7.22 -23.71 7.66
N ALA A 411 6.12 -22.97 7.48
CA ALA A 411 4.82 -23.53 7.15
C ALA A 411 4.85 -24.29 5.82
N ASN A 412 5.53 -23.77 4.80
CA ASN A 412 5.66 -24.45 3.50
C ASN A 412 6.41 -25.77 3.61
N ARG A 413 7.50 -25.81 4.39
CA ARG A 413 8.25 -27.05 4.64
C ARG A 413 7.40 -28.12 5.31
N LEU A 414 6.53 -27.71 6.24
CA LEU A 414 5.63 -28.62 6.96
C LEU A 414 4.46 -29.11 6.12
N SER A 415 4.12 -28.42 5.03
CA SER A 415 2.95 -28.69 4.18
C SER A 415 3.26 -29.50 2.91
N GLY A 416 4.52 -29.89 2.66
CA GLY A 416 4.89 -30.74 1.52
C GLY A 416 5.74 -30.10 0.44
N GLN A 417 6.01 -28.77 0.48
CA GLN A 417 6.91 -28.00 -0.42
C GLN A 417 6.49 -27.93 -1.90
N ASN A 418 5.23 -28.21 -2.23
CA ASN A 418 4.75 -28.17 -3.63
C ASN A 418 4.19 -26.82 -4.05
N LEU A 419 4.26 -25.81 -3.15
CA LEU A 419 3.68 -24.50 -3.37
C LEU A 419 4.79 -23.46 -3.53
N THR A 420 4.57 -22.51 -4.43
CA THR A 420 5.36 -21.28 -4.49
C THR A 420 4.60 -20.18 -3.75
N ILE A 421 5.25 -19.55 -2.79
CA ILE A 421 4.59 -18.62 -1.88
C ILE A 421 5.38 -17.33 -1.83
N PHE A 422 4.66 -16.21 -1.83
CA PHE A 422 5.21 -14.87 -1.79
C PHE A 422 4.52 -14.04 -0.71
N VAL A 423 5.30 -13.22 -0.01
CA VAL A 423 4.78 -12.19 0.89
C VAL A 423 4.82 -10.85 0.17
N THR A 424 3.66 -10.22 0.00
CA THR A 424 3.48 -8.95 -0.72
C THR A 424 2.54 -7.99 0.02
N GLY A 425 2.13 -6.90 -0.62
CA GLY A 425 1.34 -5.84 -0.01
C GLY A 425 2.20 -4.68 0.47
N ALA A 426 1.57 -3.58 0.91
CA ALA A 426 2.28 -2.34 1.26
C ALA A 426 3.40 -2.52 2.30
N PRO A 427 3.23 -3.29 3.41
CA PRO A 427 4.31 -3.52 4.36
C PRO A 427 5.52 -4.24 3.75
N ALA A 428 5.27 -5.23 2.87
CA ALA A 428 6.35 -5.98 2.22
C ALA A 428 7.09 -5.12 1.20
N PHE A 429 6.38 -4.29 0.43
CA PHE A 429 7.01 -3.31 -0.46
C PHE A 429 7.90 -2.33 0.30
N ASN A 430 7.39 -1.79 1.42
CA ASN A 430 8.13 -0.84 2.24
C ASN A 430 9.38 -1.49 2.87
N TYR A 431 9.30 -2.75 3.30
CA TYR A 431 10.44 -3.52 3.82
C TYR A 431 11.49 -3.76 2.73
N ASP A 432 11.07 -4.18 1.55
CA ASP A 432 11.97 -4.46 0.43
C ASP A 432 12.66 -3.17 -0.05
N LEU A 433 11.94 -2.04 -0.13
CA LEU A 433 12.51 -0.73 -0.45
C LEU A 433 13.52 -0.26 0.62
N GLU A 434 13.23 -0.49 1.90
CA GLU A 434 14.19 -0.21 2.98
C GLU A 434 15.46 -1.02 2.81
N THR A 435 15.32 -2.33 2.62
CA THR A 435 16.45 -3.25 2.47
C THR A 435 17.30 -2.89 1.26
N GLU A 436 16.66 -2.63 0.09
CA GLU A 436 17.37 -2.21 -1.11
C GLU A 436 18.02 -0.82 -0.96
N SER A 437 17.37 0.11 -0.25
CA SER A 437 17.98 1.43 0.02
C SER A 437 19.23 1.31 0.87
N VAL A 438 19.25 0.42 1.87
CA VAL A 438 20.46 0.15 2.67
C VAL A 438 21.54 -0.55 1.84
N ASN A 439 21.17 -1.56 1.04
CA ASN A 439 22.06 -2.25 0.13
C ASN A 439 22.67 -1.29 -0.90
N ASP A 440 21.89 -0.34 -1.39
CA ASP A 440 22.33 0.70 -2.32
C ASP A 440 23.40 1.60 -1.70
N ILE A 441 23.25 2.02 -0.44
CA ILE A 441 24.25 2.81 0.29
C ILE A 441 25.56 2.02 0.36
N GLU A 442 25.51 0.73 0.70
CA GLU A 442 26.71 -0.12 0.79
C GLU A 442 27.42 -0.32 -0.55
N ARG A 443 26.70 -0.30 -1.69
CA ARG A 443 27.27 -0.44 -3.03
C ARG A 443 27.71 0.88 -3.63
N ILE A 444 26.90 1.91 -3.52
CA ILE A 444 27.07 3.21 -4.20
C ILE A 444 28.16 4.04 -3.54
N ASP A 445 28.16 4.16 -2.21
CA ASP A 445 29.04 5.08 -1.49
C ASP A 445 30.54 4.75 -1.67
N PRO A 446 30.99 3.49 -1.56
CA PRO A 446 32.40 3.18 -1.78
C PRO A 446 32.87 3.48 -3.23
N VAL A 447 32.02 3.19 -4.22
CA VAL A 447 32.31 3.47 -5.62
C VAL A 447 32.37 4.96 -5.88
N THR A 448 31.44 5.72 -5.29
CA THR A 448 31.41 7.19 -5.35
C THR A 448 32.69 7.79 -4.78
N VAL A 449 33.07 7.38 -3.57
CA VAL A 449 34.29 7.85 -2.92
C VAL A 449 35.54 7.48 -3.73
N PHE A 450 35.60 6.25 -4.26
CA PHE A 450 36.71 5.82 -5.12
C PHE A 450 36.82 6.65 -6.39
N LEU A 451 35.69 6.91 -7.10
CA LEU A 451 35.69 7.74 -8.31
C LEU A 451 36.13 9.17 -8.02
N ILE A 452 35.68 9.76 -6.92
CA ILE A 452 36.07 11.11 -6.50
C ILE A 452 37.59 11.14 -6.20
N ILE A 453 38.12 10.15 -5.45
CA ILE A 453 39.57 10.05 -5.18
C ILE A 453 40.35 9.97 -6.50
N LEU A 454 39.92 9.12 -7.41
CA LEU A 454 40.56 8.92 -8.69
C LEU A 454 40.59 10.21 -9.52
N ILE A 455 39.44 10.86 -9.69
CA ILE A 455 39.34 12.06 -10.54
C ILE A 455 40.12 13.21 -9.94
N ILE A 456 40.01 13.48 -8.65
CA ILE A 456 40.75 14.57 -7.96
C ILE A 456 42.24 14.24 -7.92
N GLY A 457 42.60 13.00 -7.64
CA GLY A 457 43.97 12.55 -7.64
C GLY A 457 44.64 12.76 -8.98
N LEU A 458 43.97 12.37 -10.07
CA LEU A 458 44.45 12.59 -11.44
C LEU A 458 44.56 14.09 -11.80
N PHE A 459 43.60 14.88 -11.39
CA PHE A 459 43.58 16.30 -11.67
C PHE A 459 44.72 17.07 -10.99
N PHE A 460 44.92 16.83 -9.69
CA PHE A 460 46.02 17.47 -8.95
C PHE A 460 47.37 16.76 -9.10
N GLY A 461 47.43 15.56 -9.66
CA GLY A 461 48.61 14.71 -9.68
C GLY A 461 49.07 14.36 -8.27
N SER A 462 48.14 14.10 -7.36
CA SER A 462 48.39 13.92 -5.94
C SER A 462 47.50 12.81 -5.34
N LEU A 463 48.08 12.04 -4.44
CA LEU A 463 47.32 11.05 -3.67
C LEU A 463 46.74 11.63 -2.37
N ALA A 464 47.32 12.72 -1.87
CA ALA A 464 46.88 13.31 -0.61
C ALA A 464 45.83 14.42 -0.79
N ALA A 465 45.83 15.14 -1.93
CA ALA A 465 44.88 16.20 -2.19
C ALA A 465 43.39 15.78 -2.13
N PRO A 466 42.99 14.59 -2.61
CA PRO A 466 41.60 14.10 -2.51
C PRO A 466 41.11 13.90 -1.08
N LEU A 467 42.01 13.59 -0.14
CA LEU A 467 41.64 13.27 1.25
C LEU A 467 40.99 14.48 1.97
N VAL A 468 41.38 15.72 1.62
CA VAL A 468 40.81 16.91 2.26
C VAL A 468 39.34 17.12 1.89
N PRO A 469 38.96 17.16 0.61
CA PRO A 469 37.54 17.25 0.23
C PRO A 469 36.71 16.11 0.82
N ILE A 470 37.15 14.87 0.71
CA ILE A 470 36.41 13.69 1.14
C ILE A 470 36.21 13.71 2.66
N SER A 471 37.26 13.95 3.44
CA SER A 471 37.13 14.02 4.91
C SER A 471 36.26 15.20 5.35
N ALA A 472 36.37 16.35 4.68
CA ALA A 472 35.59 17.53 4.97
C ALA A 472 34.10 17.29 4.66
N ILE A 473 33.77 16.70 3.51
CA ILE A 473 32.39 16.41 3.13
C ILE A 473 31.84 15.24 3.92
N GLY A 474 32.62 14.17 4.18
CA GLY A 474 32.18 13.08 5.06
C GLY A 474 31.79 13.57 6.45
N LEU A 475 32.56 14.48 7.05
CA LEU A 475 32.19 15.13 8.31
C LEU A 475 30.90 15.95 8.16
N SER A 476 30.74 16.69 7.07
CA SER A 476 29.53 17.49 6.82
C SER A 476 28.29 16.62 6.63
N ILE A 477 28.41 15.45 6.01
CA ILE A 477 27.32 14.46 5.86
C ILE A 477 26.85 13.98 7.25
N GLY A 478 27.78 13.63 8.15
CA GLY A 478 27.43 13.22 9.50
C GLY A 478 26.65 14.28 10.28
N VAL A 479 27.10 15.54 10.18
CA VAL A 479 26.39 16.66 10.81
C VAL A 479 25.03 16.92 10.13
N ALA A 480 24.94 16.80 8.80
CA ALA A 480 23.71 16.98 8.06
C ALA A 480 22.65 15.94 8.41
N PHE A 481 23.00 14.66 8.54
CA PHE A 481 22.07 13.64 8.99
C PHE A 481 21.57 13.89 10.41
N GLY A 482 22.41 14.42 11.31
CA GLY A 482 21.98 14.88 12.61
C GLY A 482 20.90 15.96 12.55
N LEU A 483 21.03 16.92 11.62
CA LEU A 483 20.01 17.94 11.36
C LEU A 483 18.75 17.36 10.70
N VAL A 484 18.92 16.40 9.79
CA VAL A 484 17.78 15.70 9.15
C VAL A 484 16.96 14.95 10.21
N TYR A 485 17.58 14.29 11.17
CA TYR A 485 16.88 13.68 12.32
C TYR A 485 16.03 14.71 13.07
N LEU A 486 16.57 15.90 13.34
CA LEU A 486 15.80 16.97 14.00
C LEU A 486 14.63 17.45 13.14
N VAL A 487 14.83 17.60 11.83
CA VAL A 487 13.74 17.94 10.90
C VAL A 487 12.67 16.85 10.90
N GLY A 488 13.09 15.58 10.85
CA GLY A 488 12.18 14.44 10.89
C GLY A 488 11.35 14.36 12.17
N SER A 489 11.99 14.67 13.32
CA SER A 489 11.32 14.61 14.63
C SER A 489 10.38 15.79 14.89
N PHE A 490 10.65 16.99 14.35
CA PHE A 490 9.94 18.20 14.78
C PHE A 490 9.23 18.96 13.65
N VAL A 491 9.54 18.70 12.37
CA VAL A 491 9.02 19.51 11.25
C VAL A 491 8.17 18.70 10.28
N THR A 492 8.71 17.63 9.70
CA THR A 492 8.02 16.80 8.70
C THR A 492 8.70 15.45 8.57
N SER A 493 7.93 14.41 8.26
CA SER A 493 8.47 13.08 7.90
C SER A 493 9.51 13.19 6.79
N VAL A 494 10.54 12.34 6.83
CA VAL A 494 11.65 12.33 5.88
C VAL A 494 11.53 11.13 4.96
N HIS A 495 11.52 11.38 3.66
CA HIS A 495 11.43 10.34 2.65
C HIS A 495 12.76 9.59 2.50
N PHE A 496 12.72 8.28 2.25
CA PHE A 496 13.92 7.40 2.17
C PHE A 496 14.96 7.86 1.12
N LEU A 497 14.52 8.45 0.02
CA LEU A 497 15.44 8.97 -1.02
C LEU A 497 16.44 10.00 -0.49
N VAL A 498 16.17 10.64 0.66
CA VAL A 498 17.11 11.55 1.33
C VAL A 498 18.40 10.84 1.70
N LEU A 499 18.31 9.54 2.07
CA LEU A 499 19.49 8.74 2.47
C LEU A 499 20.53 8.64 1.35
N THR A 500 20.10 8.61 0.10
CA THR A 500 20.99 8.49 -1.07
C THR A 500 21.25 9.84 -1.74
N LEU A 501 20.20 10.67 -1.94
CA LEU A 501 20.33 11.92 -2.70
C LEU A 501 21.13 13.00 -1.97
N MET A 502 20.96 13.14 -0.64
CA MET A 502 21.66 14.16 0.11
C MET A 502 23.18 13.93 0.17
N PRO A 503 23.70 12.74 0.52
CA PRO A 503 25.13 12.45 0.52
C PRO A 503 25.76 12.66 -0.87
N ILE A 504 25.11 12.15 -1.93
CA ILE A 504 25.64 12.27 -3.29
C ILE A 504 25.68 13.72 -3.75
N ALA A 505 24.62 14.51 -3.47
CA ALA A 505 24.60 15.95 -3.77
C ALA A 505 25.68 16.71 -2.99
N MET A 506 25.90 16.35 -1.73
CA MET A 506 26.98 16.93 -0.91
C MET A 506 28.36 16.52 -1.40
N LEU A 507 28.56 15.27 -1.79
CA LEU A 507 29.82 14.77 -2.38
C LEU A 507 30.10 15.46 -3.72
N GLY A 508 29.09 15.69 -4.57
CA GLY A 508 29.26 16.42 -5.82
C GLY A 508 29.57 17.91 -5.54
N ALA A 509 28.59 18.70 -5.12
CA ALA A 509 28.71 20.15 -4.96
C ALA A 509 29.71 20.55 -3.87
N GLY A 510 29.71 19.89 -2.74
CA GLY A 510 30.62 20.21 -1.63
C GLY A 510 32.07 19.96 -1.99
N THR A 511 32.35 18.89 -2.72
CA THR A 511 33.70 18.59 -3.22
C THR A 511 34.18 19.68 -4.20
N ASP A 512 33.31 20.18 -5.06
CA ASP A 512 33.64 21.25 -6.01
C ASP A 512 34.06 22.55 -5.31
N TYR A 513 33.41 22.91 -4.22
CA TYR A 513 33.83 24.05 -3.41
C TYR A 513 35.24 23.86 -2.83
N CYS A 514 35.54 22.64 -2.40
CA CYS A 514 36.86 22.30 -1.88
C CYS A 514 37.92 22.33 -3.00
N ILE A 515 37.65 21.74 -4.17
CA ILE A 515 38.56 21.71 -5.33
C ILE A 515 38.87 23.14 -5.77
N PHE A 516 37.85 24.01 -5.84
CA PHE A 516 38.03 25.37 -6.27
C PHE A 516 38.95 26.14 -5.33
N LEU A 517 38.78 25.99 -4.02
CA LEU A 517 39.65 26.61 -3.02
C LEU A 517 41.09 26.09 -3.06
N ILE A 518 41.24 24.72 -3.13
CA ILE A 518 42.56 24.08 -3.20
C ILE A 518 43.30 24.49 -4.50
N SER A 519 42.58 24.54 -5.62
CA SER A 519 43.12 24.94 -6.91
C SER A 519 43.62 26.38 -6.89
N ARG A 520 42.86 27.30 -6.27
CA ARG A 520 43.25 28.66 -6.09
C ARG A 520 44.46 28.80 -5.16
N TYR A 521 44.51 28.03 -4.07
CA TYR A 521 45.71 27.96 -3.22
C TYR A 521 46.94 27.53 -4.02
N ALA A 522 46.83 26.51 -4.85
CA ALA A 522 47.92 26.04 -5.69
C ALA A 522 48.38 27.13 -6.70
N GLU A 523 47.45 27.90 -7.27
CA GLU A 523 47.76 29.05 -8.16
C GLU A 523 48.55 30.14 -7.44
N GLU A 524 48.11 30.55 -6.23
CA GLU A 524 48.79 31.57 -5.43
C GLU A 524 50.20 31.08 -4.96
N ARG A 525 50.33 29.80 -4.59
CA ARG A 525 51.64 29.21 -4.26
C ARG A 525 52.57 29.18 -5.45
N LYS A 526 52.08 28.87 -6.67
CA LYS A 526 52.85 28.96 -7.92
C LYS A 526 53.31 30.38 -8.23
N SER A 527 52.57 31.37 -7.83
CA SER A 527 52.88 32.80 -7.98
C SER A 527 53.95 33.31 -6.98
N GLY A 528 54.41 32.45 -6.05
CA GLY A 528 55.48 32.72 -5.14
C GLY A 528 55.07 33.25 -3.76
N HIS A 529 53.79 33.34 -3.47
CA HIS A 529 53.30 33.78 -2.17
C HIS A 529 53.57 32.73 -1.09
N ASP A 530 53.74 33.17 0.16
CA ASP A 530 53.90 32.24 1.28
C ASP A 530 52.59 31.43 1.57
N LYS A 531 52.67 30.44 2.45
CA LYS A 531 51.54 29.56 2.79
C LYS A 531 50.35 30.34 3.36
N LYS A 532 50.61 31.25 4.30
CA LYS A 532 49.60 32.06 5.00
C LYS A 532 48.92 33.02 4.04
N GLU A 533 49.70 33.74 3.24
CA GLU A 533 49.20 34.65 2.24
C GLU A 533 48.39 33.94 1.15
N SER A 534 48.86 32.75 0.70
CA SER A 534 48.16 31.94 -0.30
C SER A 534 46.79 31.50 0.19
N VAL A 535 46.64 31.05 1.45
CA VAL A 535 45.31 30.71 2.03
C VAL A 535 44.44 31.98 2.13
N GLN A 536 44.99 33.09 2.58
CA GLN A 536 44.26 34.36 2.71
C GLN A 536 43.73 34.85 1.36
N ARG A 537 44.59 34.88 0.34
CA ARG A 537 44.22 35.31 -1.01
C ARG A 537 43.21 34.33 -1.65
N SER A 538 43.39 33.03 -1.45
CA SER A 538 42.46 32.00 -1.98
C SER A 538 41.07 32.17 -1.43
N LEU A 539 40.92 32.35 -0.11
CA LEU A 539 39.60 32.53 0.50
C LEU A 539 38.98 33.91 0.16
N ALA A 540 39.79 34.97 0.08
CA ALA A 540 39.32 36.27 -0.30
C ALA A 540 38.76 36.32 -1.72
N TRP A 541 39.40 35.67 -2.67
CA TRP A 541 38.96 35.62 -4.08
C TRP A 541 37.94 34.55 -4.40
N ALA A 542 38.13 33.32 -3.92
CA ALA A 542 37.23 32.20 -4.20
C ALA A 542 35.97 32.20 -3.32
N GLY A 543 36.07 32.74 -2.09
CA GLY A 543 34.97 32.64 -1.12
C GLY A 543 33.69 33.32 -1.58
N GLY A 544 33.81 34.50 -2.28
CA GLY A 544 32.65 35.18 -2.83
C GLY A 544 31.90 34.35 -3.88
N SER A 545 32.64 33.71 -4.79
CA SER A 545 32.08 32.83 -5.82
C SER A 545 31.49 31.58 -5.21
N ILE A 546 32.15 30.94 -4.23
CA ILE A 546 31.68 29.75 -3.52
C ILE A 546 30.37 30.04 -2.77
N VAL A 547 30.27 31.18 -2.06
CA VAL A 547 29.02 31.55 -1.36
C VAL A 547 27.91 31.88 -2.34
N THR A 548 28.17 32.53 -3.45
CA THR A 548 27.16 32.81 -4.48
C THR A 548 26.62 31.50 -5.07
N SER A 549 27.51 30.62 -5.45
CA SER A 549 27.21 29.28 -5.95
C SER A 549 26.43 28.47 -4.93
N GLY A 550 26.94 28.33 -3.70
CA GLY A 550 26.21 27.60 -2.64
C GLY A 550 24.85 28.22 -2.31
N ALA A 551 24.71 29.54 -2.41
CA ALA A 551 23.42 30.22 -2.19
C ALA A 551 22.38 29.87 -3.29
N THR A 552 22.81 29.70 -4.55
CA THR A 552 21.91 29.25 -5.63
C THR A 552 21.44 27.83 -5.41
N VAL A 553 22.32 26.93 -4.95
CA VAL A 553 21.96 25.53 -4.61
C VAL A 553 21.01 25.50 -3.42
N VAL A 554 21.35 26.16 -2.33
CA VAL A 554 20.51 26.23 -1.11
C VAL A 554 19.13 26.80 -1.43
N LEU A 555 19.06 27.82 -2.30
CA LEU A 555 17.78 28.39 -2.72
C LEU A 555 17.02 27.44 -3.62
N ALA A 556 17.67 26.81 -4.60
CA ALA A 556 17.00 25.89 -5.51
C ALA A 556 16.35 24.71 -4.75
N PHE A 557 17.08 24.03 -3.88
CA PHE A 557 16.52 22.99 -3.04
C PHE A 557 15.55 23.53 -1.97
N GLY A 558 15.82 24.72 -1.44
CA GLY A 558 14.96 25.39 -0.47
C GLY A 558 13.57 25.74 -1.02
N THR A 559 13.42 25.93 -2.33
CA THR A 559 12.09 26.11 -2.94
C THR A 559 11.24 24.86 -2.84
N LEU A 560 11.83 23.68 -2.89
CA LEU A 560 11.11 22.42 -2.69
C LEU A 560 10.48 22.29 -1.29
N ALA A 561 10.99 23.04 -0.30
CA ALA A 561 10.37 23.08 1.03
C ALA A 561 8.93 23.62 1.02
N PHE A 562 8.53 24.34 -0.04
CA PHE A 562 7.18 24.85 -0.25
C PHE A 562 6.31 23.94 -1.12
N ALA A 563 6.80 22.79 -1.55
CA ALA A 563 6.03 21.81 -2.31
C ALA A 563 4.83 21.30 -1.50
N SER A 564 3.71 21.08 -2.17
CA SER A 564 2.53 20.45 -1.59
C SER A 564 2.79 18.97 -1.33
N PHE A 565 3.58 18.33 -2.19
CA PHE A 565 3.99 16.96 -2.06
C PHE A 565 5.10 16.77 -1.02
N GLY A 566 4.79 16.03 0.05
CA GLY A 566 5.68 15.91 1.21
C GLY A 566 7.04 15.29 0.92
N MET A 567 7.15 14.38 -0.05
CA MET A 567 8.41 13.79 -0.50
C MET A 567 9.36 14.85 -1.05
N LEU A 568 8.90 15.71 -1.99
CA LEU A 568 9.72 16.81 -2.54
C LEU A 568 10.13 17.79 -1.44
N ARG A 569 9.21 18.08 -0.51
CA ARG A 569 9.48 18.94 0.64
C ARG A 569 10.59 18.38 1.51
N SER A 570 10.57 17.12 1.85
CA SER A 570 11.57 16.48 2.70
C SER A 570 12.95 16.43 2.02
N ILE A 571 13.00 16.06 0.74
CA ILE A 571 14.24 16.05 -0.05
C ILE A 571 14.82 17.48 -0.14
N GLY A 572 13.98 18.46 -0.45
CA GLY A 572 14.41 19.85 -0.54
C GLY A 572 15.02 20.37 0.74
N LEU A 573 14.36 20.16 1.89
CA LEU A 573 14.86 20.56 3.20
C LEU A 573 16.16 19.86 3.56
N ALA A 574 16.24 18.56 3.35
CA ALA A 574 17.44 17.78 3.70
C ALA A 574 18.66 18.20 2.87
N VAL A 575 18.52 18.28 1.54
CA VAL A 575 19.63 18.69 0.66
C VAL A 575 20.01 20.15 0.89
N MET A 576 19.04 21.05 1.10
CA MET A 576 19.28 22.45 1.46
C MET A 576 20.16 22.57 2.72
N LEU A 577 19.82 21.82 3.78
CA LEU A 577 20.59 21.78 5.02
C LEU A 577 21.96 21.15 4.80
N GLY A 578 22.03 20.04 4.10
CA GLY A 578 23.29 19.35 3.78
C GLY A 578 24.28 20.26 3.04
N ILE A 579 23.83 20.90 1.97
CA ILE A 579 24.66 21.85 1.20
C ILE A 579 25.06 23.08 2.03
N SER A 580 24.17 23.57 2.91
CA SER A 580 24.50 24.66 3.83
C SER A 580 25.64 24.29 4.78
N VAL A 581 25.61 23.07 5.33
CA VAL A 581 26.71 22.54 6.16
C VAL A 581 27.98 22.35 5.33
N ALA A 582 27.89 21.76 4.14
CA ALA A 582 29.04 21.58 3.25
C ALA A 582 29.72 22.92 2.86
N LEU A 583 28.91 23.94 2.61
CA LEU A 583 29.38 25.29 2.32
C LEU A 583 30.15 25.88 3.51
N LEU A 584 29.61 25.75 4.73
CA LEU A 584 30.29 26.22 5.95
C LEU A 584 31.60 25.47 6.18
N VAL A 585 31.60 24.16 5.97
CA VAL A 585 32.79 23.31 6.06
C VAL A 585 33.84 23.74 5.03
N ALA A 586 33.45 23.93 3.77
CA ALA A 586 34.35 24.36 2.70
C ALA A 586 34.99 25.72 3.01
N LEU A 587 34.28 26.69 3.61
CA LEU A 587 34.77 28.01 3.91
C LEU A 587 35.60 28.11 5.22
N THR A 588 35.50 27.10 6.10
CA THR A 588 36.14 27.17 7.42
C THR A 588 37.12 26.00 7.63
N LEU A 589 36.69 24.75 7.46
CA LEU A 589 37.54 23.61 7.70
C LEU A 589 38.62 23.41 6.63
N VAL A 590 38.28 23.58 5.34
CA VAL A 590 39.23 23.39 4.24
C VAL A 590 40.37 24.41 4.28
N PRO A 591 40.15 25.72 4.49
CA PRO A 591 41.25 26.64 4.69
C PRO A 591 42.10 26.34 5.94
N SER A 592 41.46 25.86 7.01
CA SER A 592 42.13 25.39 8.22
C SER A 592 43.03 24.18 7.92
N ALA A 593 42.57 23.20 7.13
CA ALA A 593 43.37 22.08 6.68
C ALA A 593 44.54 22.50 5.79
N LEU A 594 44.35 23.46 4.87
CA LEU A 594 45.41 24.04 4.08
C LEU A 594 46.47 24.75 4.96
N MET A 595 46.05 25.39 6.04
CA MET A 595 46.98 25.98 7.01
C MET A 595 47.75 24.89 7.80
N VAL A 596 47.17 23.78 8.11
CA VAL A 596 47.85 22.69 8.85
C VAL A 596 48.79 21.93 7.94
N PHE A 597 48.26 21.37 6.84
CA PHE A 597 48.99 20.44 5.98
C PHE A 597 49.81 21.14 4.89
N GLY A 598 49.34 22.25 4.31
CA GLY A 598 50.06 23.05 3.33
C GLY A 598 50.42 22.29 2.06
N ASP A 599 51.62 22.45 1.61
CA ASP A 599 52.15 21.86 0.34
C ASP A 599 52.27 20.33 0.39
N ARG A 600 52.24 19.72 1.61
CA ARG A 600 52.21 18.25 1.77
C ARG A 600 50.96 17.60 1.14
N LEU A 601 49.91 18.36 0.95
CA LEU A 601 48.71 17.90 0.28
C LEU A 601 48.92 17.56 -1.19
N PHE A 602 49.95 18.05 -1.81
CA PHE A 602 50.24 17.79 -3.23
C PHE A 602 51.25 16.62 -3.43
N TRP A 603 51.53 15.83 -2.39
CA TRP A 603 52.42 14.65 -2.51
C TRP A 603 51.81 13.56 -3.40
N PRO A 604 52.57 12.89 -4.29
CA PRO A 604 53.99 13.01 -4.57
C PRO A 604 54.36 14.16 -5.51
N GLY A 605 53.38 14.92 -6.04
CA GLY A 605 53.60 16.12 -6.84
C GLY A 605 54.22 17.27 -6.03
N HIS A 606 54.75 18.27 -6.69
CA HIS A 606 55.28 19.51 -6.06
C HIS A 606 54.50 20.70 -6.57
N VAL A 607 54.07 21.56 -5.68
CA VAL A 607 53.48 22.86 -6.04
C VAL A 607 54.59 23.76 -6.59
N GLY A 608 54.59 24.00 -7.93
CA GLY A 608 55.59 24.88 -8.54
C GLY A 608 56.41 24.26 -9.68
N ALA A 609 56.24 23.01 -10.04
CA ALA A 609 56.84 22.45 -11.24
C ALA A 609 56.37 23.24 -12.47
N LYS A 610 57.28 23.98 -13.11
CA LYS A 610 57.03 24.63 -14.40
C LYS A 610 56.80 23.58 -15.45
N ARG A 611 55.55 23.28 -15.74
CA ARG A 611 55.17 22.57 -16.96
C ARG A 611 55.19 23.58 -18.10
N GLU A 612 56.00 23.33 -19.12
CA GLU A 612 55.98 24.11 -20.34
C GLU A 612 54.57 24.29 -20.85
N GLU A 613 54.12 25.52 -21.03
CA GLU A 613 52.80 25.87 -21.56
C GLU A 613 52.69 25.52 -23.03
N LYS A 614 52.50 24.21 -23.34
CA LYS A 614 51.93 23.82 -24.64
C LYS A 614 50.48 24.34 -24.67
N LYS A 615 50.10 25.08 -25.75
CA LYS A 615 48.71 25.51 -25.96
C LYS A 615 47.80 24.30 -25.80
N GLY A 616 47.13 24.19 -24.62
CA GLY A 616 46.34 23.09 -24.24
C GLY A 616 45.01 22.98 -25.02
N TYR A 617 44.23 21.95 -24.76
CA TYR A 617 42.90 21.72 -25.37
C TYR A 617 42.01 22.97 -25.27
N TYR A 618 41.96 23.60 -24.12
CA TYR A 618 41.11 24.77 -23.84
C TYR A 618 41.49 26.01 -24.62
N ALA A 619 42.79 26.22 -24.87
CA ALA A 619 43.25 27.30 -25.75
C ALA A 619 42.82 27.07 -27.21
N LYS A 620 42.88 25.81 -27.69
CA LYS A 620 42.35 25.46 -29.02
C LYS A 620 40.83 25.63 -29.10
N ALA A 621 40.08 25.20 -28.07
CA ALA A 621 38.64 25.38 -27.98
C ALA A 621 38.21 26.84 -27.96
N ALA A 622 38.88 27.69 -27.17
CA ALA A 622 38.67 29.14 -27.18
C ALA A 622 38.91 29.75 -28.58
N GLY A 623 40.00 29.36 -29.27
CA GLY A 623 40.27 29.78 -30.63
C GLY A 623 39.23 29.29 -31.66
N PHE A 624 38.71 28.07 -31.48
CA PHE A 624 37.62 27.57 -32.29
C PHE A 624 36.33 28.38 -32.13
N THR A 625 35.89 28.63 -30.88
CA THR A 625 34.72 29.47 -30.61
C THR A 625 34.89 30.90 -31.07
N ALA A 626 36.09 31.44 -31.04
CA ALA A 626 36.36 32.75 -31.60
C ALA A 626 36.09 32.85 -33.11
N ARG A 627 36.42 31.81 -33.86
CA ARG A 627 36.28 31.76 -35.33
C ARG A 627 34.89 31.30 -35.77
N HIS A 628 34.26 30.36 -35.03
CA HIS A 628 33.06 29.63 -35.49
C HIS A 628 31.84 29.84 -34.56
N SER A 629 31.77 30.93 -33.77
CA SER A 629 30.71 31.17 -32.80
C SER A 629 29.29 31.09 -33.36
N LYS A 630 29.06 31.55 -34.61
CA LYS A 630 27.77 31.44 -35.32
C LYS A 630 27.37 30.00 -35.59
N ILE A 631 28.35 29.14 -35.96
CA ILE A 631 28.07 27.71 -36.23
C ILE A 631 27.70 27.02 -34.92
N VAL A 632 28.40 27.28 -33.83
CA VAL A 632 28.08 26.74 -32.51
C VAL A 632 26.65 27.10 -32.09
N LEU A 633 26.24 28.36 -32.26
CA LEU A 633 24.89 28.81 -31.93
C LEU A 633 23.82 28.11 -32.80
N LEU A 634 24.07 28.01 -34.11
CA LEU A 634 23.15 27.39 -35.03
C LEU A 634 22.99 25.86 -34.71
N THR A 635 24.11 25.17 -34.42
CA THR A 635 24.09 23.76 -34.03
C THR A 635 23.33 23.58 -32.74
N ALA A 636 23.56 24.41 -31.72
CA ALA A 636 22.82 24.35 -30.47
C ALA A 636 21.30 24.56 -30.71
N LEU A 637 20.90 25.51 -31.53
CA LEU A 637 19.51 25.77 -31.84
C LEU A 637 18.90 24.58 -32.62
N SER A 638 19.60 24.05 -33.63
CA SER A 638 19.12 22.92 -34.40
C SER A 638 18.95 21.64 -33.58
N LEU A 639 19.77 21.43 -32.54
CA LEU A 639 19.63 20.29 -31.62
C LEU A 639 18.48 20.52 -30.59
N SER A 640 18.22 21.76 -30.24
CA SER A 640 17.21 22.08 -29.21
C SER A 640 15.78 21.85 -29.72
N VAL A 641 15.50 22.06 -30.99
CA VAL A 641 14.15 21.86 -31.57
C VAL A 641 13.70 20.40 -31.47
N PRO A 642 14.45 19.39 -31.96
CA PRO A 642 14.05 17.99 -31.83
C PRO A 642 14.08 17.53 -30.35
N ALA A 643 15.05 17.97 -29.55
CA ALA A 643 15.10 17.61 -28.14
C ALA A 643 13.84 18.08 -27.38
N THR A 644 13.43 19.32 -27.60
CA THR A 644 12.21 19.85 -27.00
C THR A 644 10.97 19.12 -27.50
N ALA A 645 10.90 18.79 -28.80
CA ALA A 645 9.80 18.03 -29.36
C ALA A 645 9.69 16.63 -28.71
N ILE A 646 10.79 15.93 -28.50
CA ILE A 646 10.81 14.62 -27.82
C ILE A 646 10.28 14.77 -26.38
N VAL A 647 10.75 15.76 -25.63
CA VAL A 647 10.33 15.99 -24.24
C VAL A 647 8.82 16.24 -24.13
N PHE A 648 8.23 17.00 -25.06
CA PHE A 648 6.79 17.28 -25.04
C PHE A 648 5.92 16.18 -25.66
N SER A 649 6.48 15.31 -26.49
CA SER A 649 5.73 14.20 -27.11
C SER A 649 5.74 12.93 -26.29
N SER A 650 6.69 12.76 -25.37
CA SER A 650 6.85 11.54 -24.56
C SER A 650 6.17 11.73 -23.21
N GLY A 651 5.32 10.75 -22.85
CA GLY A 651 4.70 10.68 -21.53
C GLY A 651 5.69 10.24 -20.44
N THR A 652 5.32 10.51 -19.20
CA THR A 652 5.97 9.97 -18.01
C THR A 652 5.05 8.95 -17.35
N SER A 653 5.60 7.90 -16.73
CA SER A 653 4.82 6.90 -16.00
C SER A 653 4.64 7.33 -14.56
N HIS A 654 3.44 7.11 -14.05
CA HIS A 654 3.07 7.28 -12.65
C HIS A 654 3.07 5.94 -11.89
N ASP A 655 3.40 4.85 -12.56
CA ASP A 655 3.43 3.51 -11.97
C ASP A 655 4.55 3.41 -10.93
N PHE A 656 4.15 3.48 -9.65
CA PHE A 656 5.07 3.33 -8.52
C PHE A 656 5.58 1.89 -8.40
N ILE A 657 4.72 0.90 -8.66
CA ILE A 657 5.10 -0.52 -8.57
C ILE A 657 6.17 -0.88 -9.61
N ALA A 658 6.13 -0.24 -10.79
CA ALA A 658 7.18 -0.42 -11.81
C ALA A 658 8.57 0.08 -11.37
N GLN A 659 8.66 0.88 -10.29
CA GLN A 659 9.95 1.33 -9.75
C GLN A 659 10.63 0.27 -8.87
N ILE A 660 9.85 -0.73 -8.39
CA ILE A 660 10.33 -1.82 -7.55
C ILE A 660 10.94 -2.90 -8.45
N PRO A 661 12.15 -3.36 -8.18
CA PRO A 661 12.81 -4.41 -8.97
C PRO A 661 11.97 -5.69 -9.04
N ASP A 662 11.85 -6.29 -10.22
CA ASP A 662 11.14 -7.56 -10.43
C ASP A 662 11.77 -8.74 -9.65
N SER A 663 13.03 -8.61 -9.24
CA SER A 663 13.74 -9.62 -8.45
C SER A 663 13.30 -9.72 -7.00
N LEU A 664 12.54 -8.74 -6.49
CA LEU A 664 12.09 -8.70 -5.10
C LEU A 664 10.84 -9.57 -4.91
N GLU A 665 10.78 -10.24 -3.76
CA GLU A 665 9.69 -11.16 -3.42
C GLU A 665 8.33 -10.45 -3.42
N SER A 666 8.25 -9.25 -2.85
CA SER A 666 7.00 -8.48 -2.82
C SER A 666 6.49 -8.15 -4.23
N ARG A 667 7.38 -7.84 -5.17
CA ARG A 667 7.04 -7.58 -6.57
C ARG A 667 6.60 -8.85 -7.30
N ALA A 668 7.32 -9.96 -7.11
CA ALA A 668 6.94 -11.25 -7.66
C ALA A 668 5.56 -11.70 -7.16
N GLY A 669 5.30 -11.53 -5.86
CA GLY A 669 3.99 -11.79 -5.26
C GLY A 669 2.87 -10.94 -5.86
N TYR A 670 3.12 -9.65 -6.05
CA TYR A 670 2.16 -8.75 -6.70
C TYR A 670 1.85 -9.17 -8.14
N ASN A 671 2.88 -9.49 -8.92
CA ASN A 671 2.70 -9.91 -10.32
C ASN A 671 1.84 -11.19 -10.41
N ASN A 672 2.13 -12.21 -9.58
CA ASN A 672 1.32 -13.44 -9.52
C ASN A 672 -0.13 -13.18 -9.08
N MET A 673 -0.33 -12.26 -8.16
CA MET A 673 -1.65 -11.84 -7.71
C MET A 673 -2.45 -11.15 -8.85
N VAL A 674 -1.80 -10.24 -9.59
CA VAL A 674 -2.40 -9.56 -10.76
C VAL A 674 -2.72 -10.55 -11.87
N GLU A 675 -1.87 -11.54 -12.11
CA GLU A 675 -2.10 -12.60 -13.09
C GLU A 675 -3.32 -13.46 -12.72
N GLY A 676 -3.47 -13.84 -11.45
CA GLY A 676 -4.57 -14.70 -10.98
C GLY A 676 -5.91 -13.98 -10.84
N PHE A 677 -5.92 -12.75 -10.34
CA PHE A 677 -7.17 -12.05 -9.97
C PHE A 677 -7.54 -10.90 -10.92
N GLY A 678 -6.62 -10.52 -11.78
CA GLY A 678 -6.74 -9.33 -12.62
C GLY A 678 -6.27 -8.05 -11.92
N PRO A 679 -5.86 -7.06 -12.70
CA PRO A 679 -5.12 -5.90 -12.21
C PRO A 679 -5.88 -5.01 -11.23
N GLY A 680 -7.20 -4.89 -11.34
CA GLY A 680 -8.01 -4.00 -10.49
C GLY A 680 -8.67 -4.67 -9.29
N ALA A 681 -8.56 -6.00 -9.16
CA ALA A 681 -9.30 -6.74 -8.12
C ALA A 681 -8.72 -6.54 -6.71
N VAL A 682 -7.45 -6.23 -6.62
CA VAL A 682 -6.69 -6.18 -5.36
C VAL A 682 -6.83 -4.85 -4.63
N THR A 683 -6.90 -3.76 -5.38
CA THR A 683 -7.02 -2.41 -4.84
C THR A 683 -8.18 -1.69 -5.53
N PRO A 684 -9.43 -1.98 -5.13
CA PRO A 684 -10.58 -1.34 -5.74
C PRO A 684 -10.60 0.17 -5.47
N THR A 685 -11.07 0.92 -6.46
CA THR A 685 -11.45 2.31 -6.27
C THR A 685 -12.81 2.35 -5.57
N TYR A 686 -12.98 3.19 -4.57
CA TYR A 686 -14.25 3.30 -3.87
C TYR A 686 -14.83 4.70 -3.91
N THR A 687 -16.15 4.77 -3.92
CA THR A 687 -16.91 6.00 -3.75
C THR A 687 -17.66 5.94 -2.44
N ILE A 688 -17.41 6.87 -1.54
CA ILE A 688 -18.17 7.04 -0.30
C ILE A 688 -19.33 7.97 -0.57
N ILE A 689 -20.53 7.55 -0.20
CA ILE A 689 -21.77 8.34 -0.28
C ILE A 689 -22.23 8.61 1.14
N LEU A 690 -22.05 9.82 1.62
CA LEU A 690 -22.51 10.27 2.93
C LEU A 690 -23.88 10.94 2.77
N THR A 691 -24.93 10.23 3.15
CA THR A 691 -26.32 10.69 3.01
C THR A 691 -26.79 11.52 4.22
N PRO A 692 -27.65 12.51 4.02
CA PRO A 692 -28.25 13.26 5.13
C PRO A 692 -29.26 12.46 5.96
N VAL A 693 -29.78 11.35 5.41
CA VAL A 693 -30.72 10.45 6.04
C VAL A 693 -30.04 9.15 6.46
N ARG A 694 -30.59 8.47 7.46
CA ARG A 694 -30.07 7.14 7.84
C ARG A 694 -30.45 6.11 6.78
N LEU A 695 -29.49 5.22 6.51
CA LEU A 695 -29.65 4.07 5.60
C LEU A 695 -30.25 2.88 6.32
N ASP A 696 -29.92 2.74 7.63
CA ASP A 696 -30.41 1.71 8.54
C ASP A 696 -31.29 2.34 9.63
N GLU A 697 -32.48 1.85 9.84
CA GLU A 697 -33.34 2.17 10.98
C GLU A 697 -33.85 0.87 11.60
N SER A 698 -33.30 0.42 12.73
CA SER A 698 -33.83 -0.63 13.61
C SER A 698 -34.60 -1.78 12.89
N ASN A 699 -33.97 -2.52 12.02
CA ASN A 699 -34.55 -3.54 11.12
C ASN A 699 -35.21 -3.02 9.83
N TRP A 700 -35.03 -1.75 9.49
CA TRP A 700 -35.51 -1.14 8.27
C TRP A 700 -34.37 -0.67 7.37
N ILE A 701 -34.50 -0.91 6.10
CA ILE A 701 -33.62 -0.33 5.08
C ILE A 701 -34.40 0.82 4.42
N ASN A 702 -33.83 2.01 4.41
CA ASN A 702 -34.41 3.13 3.71
C ASN A 702 -34.42 2.89 2.18
N ALA A 703 -35.58 2.45 1.65
CA ALA A 703 -35.70 2.06 0.24
C ALA A 703 -35.40 3.21 -0.73
N THR A 704 -35.69 4.45 -0.33
CA THR A 704 -35.41 5.63 -1.17
C THR A 704 -33.90 5.88 -1.26
N ALA A 705 -33.20 5.76 -0.12
CA ALA A 705 -31.76 5.91 -0.09
C ALA A 705 -31.05 4.79 -0.87
N LEU A 706 -31.50 3.56 -0.71
CA LEU A 706 -30.96 2.43 -1.45
C LEU A 706 -31.21 2.52 -2.94
N SER A 707 -32.36 3.03 -3.38
CA SER A 707 -32.60 3.24 -4.81
C SER A 707 -31.65 4.27 -5.41
N ALA A 708 -31.30 5.32 -4.68
CA ALA A 708 -30.32 6.30 -5.09
C ALA A 708 -28.90 5.71 -5.15
N ILE A 709 -28.55 4.87 -4.16
CA ILE A 709 -27.26 4.15 -4.15
C ILE A 709 -27.21 3.14 -5.31
N SER A 710 -28.28 2.37 -5.54
CA SER A 710 -28.39 1.46 -6.67
C SER A 710 -28.20 2.15 -8.01
N TYR A 711 -28.76 3.36 -8.14
CA TYR A 711 -28.56 4.17 -9.34
C TYR A 711 -27.06 4.56 -9.50
N ALA A 712 -26.40 4.94 -8.42
CA ALA A 712 -24.97 5.27 -8.43
C ALA A 712 -24.11 4.04 -8.78
N GLU A 713 -24.40 2.87 -8.20
CA GLU A 713 -23.71 1.61 -8.47
C GLU A 713 -23.86 1.18 -9.93
N ASN A 714 -25.11 1.17 -10.44
CA ASN A 714 -25.38 0.81 -11.84
C ASN A 714 -24.73 1.80 -12.83
N SER A 715 -24.78 3.10 -12.52
CA SER A 715 -24.14 4.12 -13.35
C SER A 715 -22.62 3.95 -13.38
N THR A 716 -22.01 3.56 -12.26
CA THR A 716 -20.58 3.29 -12.17
C THR A 716 -20.20 2.01 -12.93
N LEU A 717 -21.02 0.95 -12.84
CA LEU A 717 -20.79 -0.30 -13.54
C LEU A 717 -20.79 -0.14 -15.07
N LEU A 718 -21.62 0.78 -15.58
CA LEU A 718 -21.70 1.04 -17.03
C LEU A 718 -20.53 1.87 -17.59
N MET A 719 -19.59 2.30 -16.74
CA MET A 719 -18.48 3.14 -17.20
C MET A 719 -17.39 2.32 -17.88
N PRO A 720 -16.82 2.84 -18.98
CA PRO A 720 -15.67 2.20 -19.61
C PRO A 720 -14.49 2.07 -18.63
N GLY A 721 -13.89 0.89 -18.56
CA GLY A 721 -12.77 0.61 -17.68
C GLY A 721 -13.17 0.15 -16.26
N VAL A 722 -14.47 0.02 -15.95
CA VAL A 722 -14.97 -0.63 -14.74
C VAL A 722 -15.39 -2.05 -15.10
N SER A 723 -14.87 -3.04 -14.40
CA SER A 723 -15.16 -4.46 -14.62
C SER A 723 -16.27 -5.00 -13.73
N LYS A 724 -16.30 -4.55 -12.45
CA LYS A 724 -17.30 -4.94 -11.46
C LYS A 724 -17.54 -3.80 -10.47
N VAL A 725 -18.72 -3.84 -9.85
CA VAL A 725 -19.09 -2.92 -8.76
C VAL A 725 -19.63 -3.75 -7.60
N TYR A 726 -19.18 -3.42 -6.38
CA TYR A 726 -19.70 -3.96 -5.13
C TYR A 726 -20.20 -2.81 -4.27
N GLY A 727 -21.26 -3.07 -3.52
CA GLY A 727 -21.84 -2.05 -2.65
C GLY A 727 -23.13 -2.53 -2.00
N PRO A 728 -23.85 -1.68 -1.27
CA PRO A 728 -25.09 -2.08 -0.57
C PRO A 728 -26.13 -2.75 -1.44
N THR A 729 -26.24 -2.38 -2.73
CA THR A 729 -27.19 -2.98 -3.66
C THR A 729 -26.59 -4.02 -4.59
N HIS A 730 -25.27 -4.16 -4.59
CA HIS A 730 -24.49 -5.16 -5.31
C HIS A 730 -23.50 -5.88 -4.36
N PRO A 731 -23.96 -6.41 -3.20
CA PRO A 731 -23.03 -6.90 -2.17
C PRO A 731 -22.16 -8.08 -2.64
N LEU A 732 -22.62 -8.79 -3.66
CA LEU A 732 -21.93 -9.91 -4.30
C LEU A 732 -21.57 -9.62 -5.76
N GLY A 733 -21.51 -8.33 -6.15
CA GLY A 733 -21.25 -7.91 -7.54
C GLY A 733 -22.45 -8.02 -8.47
N ASN A 734 -23.59 -8.55 -7.99
CA ASN A 734 -24.84 -8.64 -8.72
C ASN A 734 -25.94 -7.79 -8.07
N PRO A 735 -26.81 -7.16 -8.84
CA PRO A 735 -27.87 -6.32 -8.29
C PRO A 735 -28.89 -7.14 -7.48
N ILE A 736 -29.16 -6.70 -6.26
CA ILE A 736 -30.24 -7.25 -5.43
C ILE A 736 -31.49 -6.38 -5.58
N SER A 737 -32.63 -7.02 -5.84
CA SER A 737 -33.92 -6.31 -5.92
C SER A 737 -34.53 -6.11 -4.54
N TYR A 738 -34.53 -4.85 -4.07
CA TYR A 738 -35.16 -4.47 -2.79
C TYR A 738 -36.69 -4.36 -2.86
N SER A 739 -37.26 -4.39 -4.04
CA SER A 739 -38.74 -4.38 -4.18
C SER A 739 -39.41 -5.61 -3.59
N THR A 740 -38.64 -6.71 -3.46
CA THR A 740 -39.09 -7.95 -2.85
C THR A 740 -38.70 -8.09 -1.36
N PHE A 741 -37.91 -7.17 -0.81
CA PHE A 741 -37.40 -7.25 0.57
C PHE A 741 -38.52 -7.45 1.61
N ASN A 742 -39.60 -6.70 1.50
CA ASN A 742 -40.73 -6.82 2.43
C ASN A 742 -41.55 -8.12 2.22
N GLN A 743 -41.30 -8.88 1.15
CA GLN A 743 -41.96 -10.15 0.87
C GLN A 743 -41.10 -11.34 1.35
N LEU A 744 -39.86 -11.10 1.75
CA LEU A 744 -38.95 -12.08 2.30
C LEU A 744 -39.28 -12.40 3.77
N GLY A 745 -39.01 -13.63 4.19
CA GLY A 745 -39.08 -14.00 5.60
C GLY A 745 -38.05 -13.29 6.47
N PRO A 746 -38.24 -13.21 7.80
CA PRO A 746 -37.31 -12.51 8.72
C PRO A 746 -35.87 -12.99 8.63
N THR A 747 -35.65 -14.25 8.35
CA THR A 747 -34.32 -14.87 8.21
C THR A 747 -33.64 -14.37 6.95
N GLU A 748 -34.34 -14.38 5.80
CA GLU A 748 -33.83 -13.93 4.51
C GLU A 748 -33.55 -12.41 4.52
N GLN A 749 -34.41 -11.62 5.19
CA GLN A 749 -34.18 -10.22 5.42
C GLN A 749 -32.89 -9.98 6.23
N SER A 750 -32.68 -10.75 7.29
CA SER A 750 -31.48 -10.67 8.13
C SER A 750 -30.21 -11.03 7.38
N GLU A 751 -30.24 -12.05 6.52
CA GLU A 751 -29.11 -12.45 5.67
C GLU A 751 -28.80 -11.36 4.63
N MET A 752 -29.80 -10.78 4.01
CA MET A 752 -29.65 -9.68 3.06
C MET A 752 -29.02 -8.46 3.74
N ILE A 753 -29.51 -8.04 4.91
CA ILE A 753 -28.92 -6.96 5.70
C ILE A 753 -27.46 -7.27 6.04
N ARG A 754 -27.16 -8.51 6.45
CA ARG A 754 -25.80 -8.94 6.79
C ARG A 754 -24.85 -8.85 5.60
N SER A 755 -25.31 -9.16 4.39
CA SER A 755 -24.47 -9.06 3.18
C SER A 755 -24.14 -7.61 2.80
N MET A 756 -25.01 -6.65 3.18
CA MET A 756 -24.80 -5.22 2.93
C MET A 756 -23.88 -4.56 3.97
N GLN A 757 -23.79 -5.14 5.15
CA GLN A 757 -23.14 -4.53 6.32
C GLN A 757 -21.68 -4.08 6.06
N PRO A 758 -20.83 -4.81 5.29
CA PRO A 758 -19.49 -4.34 4.95
C PRO A 758 -19.43 -3.01 4.18
N PHE A 759 -20.54 -2.67 3.49
CA PHE A 759 -20.66 -1.47 2.66
C PHE A 759 -21.43 -0.34 3.35
N LEU A 760 -21.88 -0.53 4.60
CA LEU A 760 -22.58 0.47 5.40
C LEU A 760 -21.69 0.94 6.54
N GLY A 761 -21.58 2.26 6.70
CA GLY A 761 -20.82 2.85 7.80
C GLY A 761 -21.52 2.70 9.16
N GLN A 762 -20.73 2.69 10.23
CA GLN A 762 -21.23 2.60 11.61
C GLN A 762 -22.12 3.78 12.00
N ASP A 763 -21.97 4.92 11.31
CA ASP A 763 -22.84 6.10 11.47
C ASP A 763 -24.28 5.86 10.96
N GLY A 764 -24.51 4.76 10.25
CA GLY A 764 -25.75 4.42 9.59
C GLY A 764 -26.15 5.40 8.49
N ARG A 765 -25.24 6.24 7.99
CA ARG A 765 -25.46 7.25 6.95
C ARG A 765 -24.49 7.13 5.79
N SER A 766 -23.37 6.51 6.00
CA SER A 766 -22.34 6.31 4.98
C SER A 766 -22.56 5.00 4.25
N ALA A 767 -22.47 5.05 2.91
CA ALA A 767 -22.42 3.88 2.05
C ALA A 767 -21.12 3.89 1.24
N MET A 768 -20.55 2.72 1.02
CA MET A 768 -19.34 2.54 0.24
C MET A 768 -19.65 1.72 -1.02
N VAL A 769 -19.24 2.22 -2.15
CA VAL A 769 -19.37 1.57 -3.46
C VAL A 769 -17.96 1.29 -3.98
N TRP A 770 -17.60 0.04 -4.16
CA TRP A 770 -16.32 -0.38 -4.73
C TRP A 770 -16.44 -0.59 -6.23
N ALA A 771 -15.54 0.03 -6.98
CA ALA A 771 -15.38 -0.18 -8.42
C ALA A 771 -14.06 -0.90 -8.68
N VAL A 772 -14.14 -2.09 -9.24
CA VAL A 772 -12.98 -2.86 -9.70
C VAL A 772 -12.63 -2.39 -11.10
N LEU A 773 -11.46 -1.82 -11.28
CA LEU A 773 -10.99 -1.35 -12.57
C LEU A 773 -10.48 -2.50 -13.44
N SER A 774 -10.60 -2.38 -14.75
CA SER A 774 -10.09 -3.36 -15.71
C SER A 774 -8.59 -3.20 -16.01
N SER A 775 -7.98 -2.12 -15.54
CA SER A 775 -6.56 -1.80 -15.70
C SER A 775 -5.85 -1.76 -14.36
N GLU A 776 -4.52 -1.84 -14.39
CA GLU A 776 -3.69 -1.74 -13.19
C GLU A 776 -3.94 -0.42 -12.45
N PRO A 777 -4.10 -0.46 -11.11
CA PRO A 777 -4.47 0.70 -10.29
C PRO A 777 -3.54 1.90 -10.43
N TYR A 778 -2.27 1.65 -10.71
CA TYR A 778 -1.22 2.67 -10.84
C TYR A 778 -0.99 3.14 -12.28
N SER A 779 -1.78 2.65 -13.26
CA SER A 779 -1.66 3.00 -14.67
C SER A 779 -2.38 4.30 -15.03
N ASP A 780 -1.91 4.97 -16.09
CA ASP A 780 -2.57 6.15 -16.64
C ASP A 780 -4.01 5.87 -17.13
N SER A 781 -4.27 4.63 -17.56
CA SER A 781 -5.59 4.17 -17.96
C SER A 781 -6.54 4.09 -16.74
N ALA A 782 -6.06 3.61 -15.57
CA ALA A 782 -6.84 3.62 -14.34
C ALA A 782 -7.14 5.05 -13.86
N ILE A 783 -6.16 5.97 -13.94
CA ILE A 783 -6.36 7.39 -13.63
C ILE A 783 -7.42 8.02 -14.56
N SER A 784 -7.41 7.67 -15.85
CA SER A 784 -8.43 8.13 -16.80
C SER A 784 -9.82 7.63 -16.46
N THR A 785 -9.94 6.33 -16.10
CA THR A 785 -11.19 5.73 -15.64
C THR A 785 -11.68 6.39 -14.34
N LEU A 786 -10.78 6.61 -13.37
CA LEU A 786 -11.09 7.32 -12.14
C LEU A 786 -11.63 8.73 -12.39
N ASN A 787 -10.98 9.49 -13.27
CA ASN A 787 -11.45 10.84 -13.62
C ASN A 787 -12.85 10.80 -14.26
N SER A 788 -13.17 9.74 -15.01
CA SER A 788 -14.51 9.49 -15.52
C SER A 788 -15.49 9.18 -14.39
N ILE A 789 -15.10 8.38 -13.39
CA ILE A 789 -15.91 8.12 -12.18
C ILE A 789 -16.19 9.43 -11.43
N ARG A 790 -15.17 10.28 -11.21
CA ARG A 790 -15.34 11.60 -10.59
C ARG A 790 -16.26 12.53 -11.36
N ALA A 791 -16.21 12.49 -12.69
CA ALA A 791 -17.14 13.23 -13.54
C ALA A 791 -18.56 12.69 -13.42
N ASN A 792 -18.71 11.35 -13.36
CA ASN A 792 -20.00 10.71 -13.15
C ASN A 792 -20.62 11.06 -11.81
N VAL A 793 -19.83 11.10 -10.73
CA VAL A 793 -20.27 11.52 -9.39
C VAL A 793 -20.95 12.89 -9.43
N LYS A 794 -20.38 13.87 -10.15
CA LYS A 794 -20.99 15.19 -10.34
C LYS A 794 -22.31 15.12 -11.11
N THR A 795 -22.41 14.23 -12.08
CA THR A 795 -23.66 14.00 -12.85
C THR A 795 -24.72 13.36 -11.96
N LEU A 796 -24.37 12.36 -11.15
CA LEU A 796 -25.27 11.70 -10.20
C LEU A 796 -25.87 12.69 -9.20
N GLN A 797 -25.07 13.63 -8.68
CA GLN A 797 -25.53 14.69 -7.80
C GLN A 797 -26.57 15.60 -8.48
N SER A 798 -26.44 15.83 -9.80
CA SER A 798 -27.39 16.65 -10.54
C SER A 798 -28.71 15.94 -10.85
N GLN A 799 -28.75 14.61 -10.86
CA GLN A 799 -29.87 13.80 -11.30
C GLN A 799 -30.75 13.24 -10.16
N SER A 800 -30.21 13.14 -8.95
CA SER A 800 -30.93 12.62 -7.78
C SER A 800 -30.96 13.66 -6.66
N PRO A 801 -32.16 14.06 -6.18
CA PRO A 801 -32.29 15.03 -5.07
C PRO A 801 -31.56 14.58 -3.80
N LEU A 802 -31.55 13.28 -3.52
CA LEU A 802 -30.86 12.73 -2.36
C LEU A 802 -29.35 12.82 -2.55
N LEU A 803 -28.84 12.42 -3.72
CA LEU A 803 -27.40 12.50 -4.01
C LEU A 803 -26.92 13.95 -4.12
N ALA A 804 -27.80 14.88 -4.55
CA ALA A 804 -27.48 16.31 -4.56
C ALA A 804 -27.23 16.87 -3.16
N SER A 805 -27.94 16.33 -2.15
CA SER A 805 -27.77 16.70 -0.74
C SER A 805 -26.73 15.85 -0.01
N SER A 806 -26.15 14.84 -0.68
CA SER A 806 -25.14 13.93 -0.14
C SER A 806 -23.72 14.40 -0.50
N THR A 807 -22.77 14.08 0.36
CA THR A 807 -21.34 14.24 0.04
C THR A 807 -20.85 12.96 -0.59
N LEU A 808 -20.31 13.04 -1.81
CA LEU A 808 -19.72 11.92 -2.52
C LEU A 808 -18.22 12.16 -2.64
N LEU A 809 -17.43 11.18 -2.20
CA LEU A 809 -15.97 11.25 -2.19
C LEU A 809 -15.40 9.99 -2.85
N VAL A 810 -14.47 10.18 -3.76
CA VAL A 810 -13.80 9.08 -4.46
C VAL A 810 -12.42 8.84 -3.86
N GLY A 811 -12.18 7.62 -3.38
CA GLY A 811 -10.95 7.19 -2.72
C GLY A 811 -10.39 5.89 -3.31
N GLY A 812 -9.38 5.36 -2.67
CA GLY A 812 -8.60 4.19 -3.10
C GLY A 812 -7.23 4.57 -3.65
N GLU A 813 -6.39 3.59 -3.91
CA GLU A 813 -5.00 3.80 -4.35
C GLU A 813 -4.91 4.60 -5.67
N THR A 814 -5.74 4.28 -6.64
CA THR A 814 -5.81 5.02 -7.90
C THR A 814 -6.21 6.49 -7.69
N ALA A 815 -7.13 6.75 -6.75
CA ALA A 815 -7.55 8.11 -6.41
C ALA A 815 -6.43 8.89 -5.70
N SER A 816 -5.72 8.23 -4.78
CA SER A 816 -4.54 8.79 -4.12
C SER A 816 -3.46 9.17 -5.13
N LEU A 817 -3.19 8.28 -6.10
CA LEU A 817 -2.23 8.54 -7.17
C LEU A 817 -2.69 9.70 -8.08
N ALA A 818 -3.96 9.77 -8.46
CA ALA A 818 -4.49 10.85 -9.29
C ALA A 818 -4.41 12.22 -8.58
N ASP A 819 -4.70 12.25 -7.28
CA ASP A 819 -4.56 13.47 -6.47
C ASP A 819 -3.10 13.87 -6.32
N LEU A 820 -2.21 12.90 -6.12
CA LEU A 820 -0.76 13.08 -6.09
C LEU A 820 -0.25 13.69 -7.41
N THR A 821 -0.65 13.11 -8.56
CA THR A 821 -0.21 13.59 -9.88
C THR A 821 -0.73 14.99 -10.18
N THR A 822 -1.93 15.32 -9.72
CA THR A 822 -2.49 16.66 -9.84
C THR A 822 -1.73 17.65 -8.98
N ALA A 823 -1.45 17.33 -7.74
CA ALA A 823 -0.64 18.15 -6.83
C ALA A 823 0.79 18.31 -7.34
N ALA A 824 1.39 17.23 -7.83
CA ALA A 824 2.74 17.26 -8.39
C ALA A 824 2.85 18.13 -9.66
N SER A 825 1.85 18.10 -10.53
CA SER A 825 1.81 18.96 -11.72
C SER A 825 1.71 20.45 -11.35
N ALA A 826 0.90 20.78 -10.34
CA ALA A 826 0.81 22.13 -9.80
C ALA A 826 2.13 22.56 -9.14
N ASP A 827 2.73 21.66 -8.35
CA ASP A 827 4.04 21.90 -7.73
C ASP A 827 5.13 22.10 -8.80
N TYR A 828 5.14 21.27 -9.86
CA TYR A 828 6.10 21.43 -10.96
C TYR A 828 6.06 22.84 -11.56
N SER A 829 4.88 23.34 -11.87
CA SER A 829 4.71 24.70 -12.42
C SER A 829 5.16 25.78 -11.43
N ASN A 830 4.66 25.72 -10.19
CA ASN A 830 4.96 26.70 -9.16
C ASN A 830 6.44 26.69 -8.75
N MET A 831 7.03 25.51 -8.54
CA MET A 831 8.43 25.36 -8.15
C MET A 831 9.36 25.80 -9.27
N THR A 832 9.06 25.47 -10.53
CA THR A 832 9.84 25.93 -11.68
C THR A 832 9.93 27.46 -11.70
N ILE A 833 8.80 28.14 -11.56
CA ILE A 833 8.78 29.62 -11.53
C ILE A 833 9.57 30.14 -10.32
N LEU A 834 9.34 29.58 -9.13
CA LEU A 834 9.97 30.03 -7.90
C LEU A 834 11.49 29.85 -7.92
N VAL A 835 11.97 28.66 -8.41
CA VAL A 835 13.41 28.40 -8.59
C VAL A 835 14.02 29.35 -9.57
N LEU A 836 13.44 29.54 -10.76
CA LEU A 836 13.99 30.39 -11.80
C LEU A 836 14.04 31.87 -11.37
N VAL A 837 12.97 32.35 -10.74
CA VAL A 837 12.91 33.76 -10.23
C VAL A 837 13.88 33.94 -9.06
N GLY A 838 13.90 33.03 -8.11
CA GLY A 838 14.79 33.10 -6.96
C GLY A 838 16.26 33.09 -7.35
N VAL A 839 16.63 32.14 -8.23
CA VAL A 839 18.01 32.09 -8.76
C VAL A 839 18.35 33.30 -9.61
N PHE A 840 17.42 33.79 -10.45
CA PHE A 840 17.63 35.05 -11.18
C PHE A 840 17.97 36.20 -10.25
N ILE A 841 17.24 36.33 -9.13
CA ILE A 841 17.50 37.42 -8.15
C ILE A 841 18.88 37.24 -7.51
N VAL A 842 19.26 36.02 -7.07
CA VAL A 842 20.60 35.79 -6.50
C VAL A 842 21.70 36.13 -7.49
N LEU A 843 21.57 35.67 -8.73
CA LEU A 843 22.55 35.96 -9.79
C LEU A 843 22.58 37.43 -10.18
N LEU A 844 21.43 38.09 -10.22
CA LEU A 844 21.34 39.54 -10.48
C LEU A 844 22.12 40.32 -9.44
N LEU A 845 21.97 39.97 -8.17
CA LEU A 845 22.68 40.62 -7.07
C LEU A 845 24.18 40.27 -7.09
N ALA A 846 24.53 39.02 -7.39
CA ALA A 846 25.94 38.59 -7.40
C ALA A 846 26.72 39.12 -8.61
N LEU A 847 26.15 39.02 -9.81
CA LEU A 847 26.83 39.40 -11.06
C LEU A 847 26.62 40.89 -11.41
N GLY A 848 25.57 41.52 -10.89
CA GLY A 848 25.23 42.92 -11.17
C GLY A 848 24.94 43.17 -12.64
N SER A 849 24.32 42.25 -13.32
CA SER A 849 23.86 42.32 -14.69
C SER A 849 22.51 41.63 -14.82
N VAL A 850 21.64 42.11 -15.70
CA VAL A 850 20.31 41.49 -15.94
C VAL A 850 20.41 40.39 -17.02
N PHE A 851 21.15 40.65 -18.07
CA PHE A 851 21.20 39.74 -19.22
C PHE A 851 22.06 38.48 -18.95
N THR A 852 23.09 38.59 -18.10
CA THR A 852 23.94 37.46 -17.78
C THR A 852 23.18 36.37 -17.00
N PRO A 853 22.42 36.65 -15.92
CA PRO A 853 21.53 35.68 -15.28
C PRO A 853 20.50 35.07 -16.23
N LEU A 854 19.86 35.88 -17.06
CA LEU A 854 18.86 35.38 -18.03
C LEU A 854 19.47 34.39 -19.01
N ARG A 855 20.68 34.69 -19.55
CA ARG A 855 21.44 33.77 -20.40
C ARG A 855 21.78 32.47 -19.67
N LEU A 856 22.28 32.58 -18.42
CA LEU A 856 22.64 31.41 -17.60
C LEU A 856 21.46 30.46 -17.42
N ILE A 857 20.32 31.01 -17.05
CA ILE A 857 19.07 30.24 -16.92
C ILE A 857 18.71 29.58 -18.24
N LEU A 858 18.75 30.31 -19.35
CA LEU A 858 18.40 29.77 -20.68
C LEU A 858 19.34 28.65 -21.09
N THR A 859 20.65 28.77 -20.86
CA THR A 859 21.62 27.70 -21.22
C THR A 859 21.43 26.46 -20.39
N ILE A 860 21.01 26.55 -19.11
CA ILE A 860 20.69 25.40 -18.29
C ILE A 860 19.39 24.73 -18.73
N LEU A 861 18.35 25.52 -19.02
CA LEU A 861 17.11 24.94 -19.56
C LEU A 861 17.34 24.16 -20.86
N LEU A 862 18.25 24.65 -21.70
CA LEU A 862 18.70 23.94 -22.92
C LEU A 862 19.40 22.64 -22.56
N SER A 863 20.36 22.62 -21.62
CA SER A 863 21.07 21.42 -21.23
C SER A 863 20.14 20.38 -20.62
N VAL A 864 19.21 20.81 -19.77
CA VAL A 864 18.17 19.95 -19.18
C VAL A 864 17.28 19.34 -20.26
N SER A 865 16.83 20.15 -21.24
CA SER A 865 16.01 19.64 -22.36
C SER A 865 16.76 18.59 -23.19
N TRP A 866 18.03 18.81 -23.51
CA TRP A 866 18.85 17.85 -24.26
C TRP A 866 19.07 16.56 -23.48
N ALA A 867 19.35 16.67 -22.17
CA ALA A 867 19.54 15.50 -21.31
C ALA A 867 18.24 14.72 -21.13
N MET A 868 17.12 15.40 -20.92
CA MET A 868 15.82 14.77 -20.83
C MET A 868 15.48 13.98 -22.10
N ALA A 869 15.67 14.58 -23.28
CA ALA A 869 15.46 13.88 -24.54
C ALA A 869 16.36 12.64 -24.68
N ALA A 870 17.63 12.77 -24.30
CA ALA A 870 18.57 11.64 -24.32
C ALA A 870 18.15 10.53 -23.36
N VAL A 871 17.77 10.86 -22.12
CA VAL A 871 17.34 9.89 -21.11
C VAL A 871 16.03 9.23 -21.52
N MET A 872 15.08 9.96 -22.08
CA MET A 872 13.84 9.39 -22.62
C MET A 872 14.12 8.34 -23.69
N LEU A 873 14.97 8.66 -24.66
CA LEU A 873 15.35 7.74 -25.72
C LEU A 873 16.10 6.51 -25.17
N ILE A 874 16.98 6.68 -24.19
CA ILE A 874 17.73 5.57 -23.57
C ILE A 874 16.79 4.71 -22.75
N SER A 875 15.96 5.31 -21.88
CA SER A 875 15.03 4.57 -21.01
C SER A 875 14.01 3.78 -21.81
N GLN A 876 13.41 4.38 -22.85
CA GLN A 876 12.40 3.71 -23.66
C GLN A 876 12.97 2.63 -24.58
N ASN A 877 14.11 2.88 -25.23
CA ASN A 877 14.64 1.98 -26.26
C ASN A 877 15.65 0.95 -25.74
N ILE A 878 16.35 1.24 -24.63
CA ILE A 878 17.39 0.37 -24.09
C ILE A 878 16.92 -0.30 -22.80
N LEU A 879 16.30 0.46 -21.87
CA LEU A 879 15.85 -0.09 -20.59
C LEU A 879 14.41 -0.64 -20.64
N GLY A 880 13.66 -0.36 -21.72
CA GLY A 880 12.27 -0.81 -21.86
C GLY A 880 11.31 -0.18 -20.83
N ALA A 881 11.74 0.86 -20.12
CA ALA A 881 10.98 1.50 -19.06
C ALA A 881 10.62 2.94 -19.44
N GLN A 882 9.42 3.34 -19.06
CA GLN A 882 9.00 4.73 -19.17
C GLN A 882 9.72 5.60 -18.13
N LEU A 883 9.80 6.89 -18.43
CA LEU A 883 10.41 7.84 -17.51
C LEU A 883 9.52 8.11 -16.31
N THR A 884 10.08 8.04 -15.13
CA THR A 884 9.34 8.34 -13.89
C THR A 884 8.90 9.81 -13.84
N TRP A 885 7.65 10.09 -13.53
CA TRP A 885 7.03 11.41 -13.56
C TRP A 885 7.75 12.47 -12.71
N ILE A 886 8.43 12.05 -11.62
CA ILE A 886 9.13 12.96 -10.71
C ILE A 886 10.50 13.41 -11.25
N LEU A 887 11.08 12.69 -12.21
CA LEU A 887 12.42 12.95 -12.74
C LEU A 887 12.57 14.35 -13.35
N PRO A 888 11.62 14.88 -14.15
CA PRO A 888 11.75 16.21 -14.75
C PRO A 888 11.92 17.32 -13.71
N ILE A 889 11.15 17.29 -12.61
CA ILE A 889 11.24 18.32 -11.56
C ILE A 889 12.54 18.18 -10.76
N MET A 890 12.92 16.95 -10.41
CA MET A 890 14.16 16.69 -9.70
C MET A 890 15.37 17.13 -10.52
N LEU A 891 15.42 16.76 -11.80
CA LEU A 891 16.52 17.13 -12.69
C LEU A 891 16.61 18.65 -12.87
N LEU A 892 15.48 19.34 -13.04
CA LEU A 892 15.44 20.80 -13.17
C LEU A 892 16.02 21.48 -11.92
N VAL A 893 15.56 21.10 -10.73
CA VAL A 893 15.99 21.72 -9.47
C VAL A 893 17.47 21.44 -9.20
N ILE A 894 17.89 20.19 -9.39
CA ILE A 894 19.29 19.80 -9.21
C ILE A 894 20.18 20.57 -10.19
N MET A 895 19.79 20.69 -11.44
CA MET A 895 20.61 21.35 -12.45
C MET A 895 20.61 22.88 -12.34
N VAL A 896 19.49 23.47 -11.97
CA VAL A 896 19.48 24.93 -11.68
C VAL A 896 20.30 25.22 -10.43
N GLY A 897 20.32 24.34 -9.45
CA GLY A 897 21.20 24.43 -8.28
C GLY A 897 22.67 24.24 -8.65
N LEU A 898 23.02 23.01 -9.05
CA LEU A 898 24.42 22.59 -9.25
C LEU A 898 25.04 23.09 -10.56
N GLY A 899 24.24 23.20 -11.62
CA GLY A 899 24.74 23.58 -12.93
C GLY A 899 25.17 25.04 -13.03
N LEU A 900 24.60 25.98 -12.29
CA LEU A 900 24.99 27.39 -12.31
C LEU A 900 26.36 27.66 -11.69
N ASP A 901 26.81 26.82 -10.80
CA ASP A 901 28.03 27.01 -10.03
C ASP A 901 29.24 27.27 -10.91
N TYR A 902 29.44 26.44 -11.88
CA TYR A 902 30.60 26.52 -12.74
C TYR A 902 30.52 27.71 -13.72
N ASP A 903 29.32 28.07 -14.14
CA ASP A 903 29.09 29.27 -14.96
C ASP A 903 29.38 30.58 -14.20
N ILE A 904 29.02 30.61 -12.91
CA ILE A 904 29.34 31.73 -12.03
C ILE A 904 30.86 31.92 -11.94
N PHE A 905 31.62 30.80 -11.80
CA PHE A 905 33.08 30.87 -11.75
C PHE A 905 33.69 31.37 -13.06
N LEU A 906 33.21 30.89 -14.21
CA LEU A 906 33.70 31.35 -15.52
C LEU A 906 33.38 32.84 -15.73
N VAL A 907 32.13 33.26 -15.48
CA VAL A 907 31.70 34.66 -15.70
C VAL A 907 32.38 35.63 -14.73
N THR A 908 32.57 35.22 -13.47
CA THR A 908 33.28 36.03 -12.49
C THR A 908 34.74 36.22 -12.90
N ARG A 909 35.37 35.16 -13.45
CA ARG A 909 36.75 35.23 -13.97
C ARG A 909 36.86 36.13 -15.21
N ILE A 910 35.94 36.02 -16.15
CA ILE A 910 35.88 36.93 -17.32
C ILE A 910 35.76 38.36 -16.85
N ARG A 911 34.87 38.62 -15.88
CA ARG A 911 34.67 39.96 -15.34
C ARG A 911 35.95 40.50 -14.65
N GLU A 912 36.62 39.67 -13.84
CA GLU A 912 37.89 40.08 -13.22
C GLU A 912 38.90 40.54 -14.28
N LEU A 913 39.02 39.81 -15.39
CA LEU A 913 39.95 40.15 -16.48
C LEU A 913 39.53 41.42 -17.24
N VAL A 914 38.23 41.60 -17.46
CA VAL A 914 37.71 42.87 -18.05
C VAL A 914 37.97 44.07 -17.12
N LEU A 915 37.82 43.93 -15.81
CA LEU A 915 38.13 44.97 -14.83
C LEU A 915 39.63 45.27 -14.77
N LYS A 916 40.48 44.29 -15.11
CA LYS A 916 41.93 44.45 -15.27
C LYS A 916 42.34 45.08 -16.62
N GLY A 917 41.38 45.45 -17.45
CA GLY A 917 41.59 46.19 -18.70
C GLY A 917 41.69 45.35 -19.96
N LEU A 918 41.42 44.05 -19.95
CA LEU A 918 41.33 43.23 -21.15
C LEU A 918 40.03 43.53 -21.91
N THR A 919 40.08 43.40 -23.23
CA THR A 919 38.86 43.41 -24.07
C THR A 919 37.97 42.20 -23.75
N ASP A 920 36.68 42.32 -23.95
CA ASP A 920 35.72 41.21 -23.67
C ASP A 920 36.16 39.90 -24.36
N ASP A 921 36.59 39.95 -25.62
CA ASP A 921 37.03 38.77 -26.38
C ASP A 921 38.31 38.15 -25.79
N ALA A 922 39.30 38.97 -25.46
CA ALA A 922 40.55 38.50 -24.85
C ALA A 922 40.32 37.96 -23.41
N ALA A 923 39.40 38.55 -22.67
CA ALA A 923 39.03 38.12 -21.35
C ALA A 923 38.32 36.78 -21.37
N ILE A 924 37.43 36.55 -22.36
CA ILE A 924 36.74 35.25 -22.57
C ILE A 924 37.76 34.17 -22.88
N ASP A 925 38.67 34.40 -23.84
CA ASP A 925 39.68 33.41 -24.24
C ASP A 925 40.59 33.03 -23.07
N THR A 926 41.11 34.03 -22.38
CA THR A 926 41.99 33.80 -21.22
C THR A 926 41.28 33.12 -20.06
N ALA A 927 40.01 33.45 -19.83
CA ALA A 927 39.22 32.79 -18.78
C ALA A 927 38.98 31.30 -19.10
N VAL A 928 38.54 31.00 -20.34
CA VAL A 928 38.34 29.59 -20.77
C VAL A 928 39.64 28.79 -20.68
N GLU A 929 40.74 29.36 -21.11
CA GLU A 929 42.06 28.70 -21.06
C GLU A 929 42.50 28.40 -19.62
N ARG A 930 42.31 29.32 -18.69
CA ARG A 930 42.78 29.17 -17.29
C ARG A 930 41.81 28.38 -16.40
N THR A 931 40.52 28.50 -16.60
CA THR A 931 39.53 27.89 -15.74
C THR A 931 38.91 26.62 -16.31
N GLY A 932 39.02 26.35 -17.64
CA GLY A 932 38.39 25.22 -18.31
C GLY A 932 38.78 23.88 -17.69
N ALA A 933 40.06 23.68 -17.35
CA ALA A 933 40.51 22.42 -16.74
C ALA A 933 39.89 22.17 -15.35
N ILE A 934 39.75 23.23 -14.54
CA ILE A 934 39.16 23.14 -13.19
C ILE A 934 37.66 22.80 -13.32
N ILE A 935 36.95 23.54 -14.18
CA ILE A 935 35.54 23.36 -14.43
C ILE A 935 35.24 21.91 -14.93
N THR A 936 36.06 21.41 -15.86
CA THR A 936 35.91 20.05 -16.35
C THR A 936 36.17 19.03 -15.25
N ALA A 937 37.19 19.22 -14.40
CA ALA A 937 37.48 18.33 -13.28
C ALA A 937 36.31 18.30 -12.29
N CYS A 938 35.77 19.44 -11.91
CA CYS A 938 34.59 19.54 -11.06
C CYS A 938 33.39 18.87 -11.71
N GLY A 939 33.08 19.19 -12.98
CA GLY A 939 32.00 18.49 -13.69
C GLY A 939 32.18 16.99 -13.77
N LEU A 940 33.40 16.48 -13.96
CA LEU A 940 33.66 15.03 -13.92
C LEU A 940 33.45 14.43 -12.53
N VAL A 941 33.82 15.13 -11.46
CA VAL A 941 33.58 14.67 -10.08
C VAL A 941 32.08 14.58 -9.80
N THR A 942 31.32 15.63 -10.12
CA THR A 942 29.87 15.64 -9.94
C THR A 942 29.18 14.60 -10.83
N ALA A 943 29.52 14.50 -12.11
CA ALA A 943 29.01 13.49 -13.02
C ALA A 943 29.36 12.07 -12.54
N GLY A 944 30.59 11.85 -12.05
CA GLY A 944 31.03 10.58 -11.46
C GLY A 944 30.24 10.23 -10.19
N ALA A 945 30.06 11.18 -9.29
CA ALA A 945 29.30 10.97 -8.05
C ALA A 945 27.85 10.56 -8.35
N PHE A 946 27.15 11.29 -9.21
CA PHE A 946 25.76 10.95 -9.55
C PHE A 946 25.63 9.73 -10.46
N SER A 947 26.62 9.40 -11.30
CA SER A 947 26.59 8.21 -12.15
C SER A 947 26.54 6.91 -11.33
N THR A 948 27.07 6.91 -10.11
CA THR A 948 27.03 5.74 -9.23
C THR A 948 25.61 5.35 -8.81
N MET A 949 24.63 6.29 -8.86
CA MET A 949 23.21 5.98 -8.67
C MET A 949 22.67 5.00 -9.72
N MET A 950 23.33 4.87 -10.87
CA MET A 950 22.96 3.84 -11.86
C MET A 950 23.21 2.40 -11.38
N LEU A 951 23.98 2.22 -10.29
CA LEU A 951 24.20 0.92 -9.64
C LEU A 951 23.05 0.53 -8.70
N SER A 952 22.13 1.45 -8.41
CA SER A 952 20.91 1.17 -7.65
C SER A 952 20.03 0.18 -8.40
N HIS A 953 19.24 -0.59 -7.68
CA HIS A 953 18.15 -1.38 -8.26
C HIS A 953 16.83 -0.59 -8.37
N ILE A 954 16.72 0.57 -7.72
CA ILE A 954 15.54 1.43 -7.77
C ILE A 954 15.57 2.24 -9.07
N LEU A 955 14.56 2.05 -9.93
CA LEU A 955 14.51 2.64 -11.28
C LEU A 955 14.64 4.17 -11.27
N LEU A 956 13.99 4.86 -10.33
CA LEU A 956 14.10 6.33 -10.19
C LEU A 956 15.55 6.77 -9.99
N LEU A 957 16.30 6.08 -9.13
CA LEU A 957 17.70 6.41 -8.87
C LEU A 957 18.59 6.15 -10.09
N GLN A 958 18.36 5.06 -10.82
CA GLN A 958 19.05 4.77 -12.09
C GLN A 958 18.81 5.87 -13.13
N GLN A 959 17.55 6.24 -13.35
CA GLN A 959 17.17 7.27 -14.30
C GLN A 959 17.73 8.64 -13.91
N LEU A 960 17.68 8.99 -12.61
CA LEU A 960 18.22 10.25 -12.10
C LEU A 960 19.75 10.30 -12.23
N GLY A 961 20.44 9.22 -11.89
CA GLY A 961 21.89 9.11 -12.05
C GLY A 961 22.31 9.29 -13.51
N LEU A 962 21.64 8.61 -14.45
CA LEU A 962 21.87 8.74 -15.87
C LEU A 962 21.59 10.17 -16.38
N ALA A 963 20.48 10.75 -15.96
CA ALA A 963 20.09 12.10 -16.36
C ALA A 963 21.11 13.15 -15.91
N ILE A 964 21.55 13.09 -14.67
CA ILE A 964 22.53 14.03 -14.12
C ILE A 964 23.92 13.81 -14.76
N LEU A 965 24.32 12.56 -14.97
CA LEU A 965 25.54 12.24 -15.70
C LEU A 965 25.55 12.93 -17.08
N ILE A 966 24.50 12.73 -17.87
CA ILE A 966 24.41 13.28 -19.22
C ILE A 966 24.41 14.81 -19.16
N VAL A 967 23.57 15.42 -18.35
CA VAL A 967 23.41 16.87 -18.31
C VAL A 967 24.67 17.55 -17.78
N VAL A 968 25.33 17.03 -16.75
CA VAL A 968 26.56 17.62 -16.20
C VAL A 968 27.73 17.50 -17.19
N LEU A 969 27.84 16.36 -17.90
CA LEU A 969 28.86 16.23 -18.93
C LEU A 969 28.60 17.16 -20.13
N LEU A 970 27.35 17.26 -20.60
CA LEU A 970 26.98 18.22 -21.65
C LEU A 970 27.29 19.67 -21.22
N ASP A 971 26.97 20.02 -20.00
CA ASP A 971 27.17 21.34 -19.47
C ASP A 971 28.68 21.68 -19.31
N ALA A 972 29.46 20.78 -18.67
CA ALA A 972 30.87 21.00 -18.40
C ALA A 972 31.75 20.96 -19.67
N LEU A 973 31.44 20.07 -20.65
CA LEU A 973 32.28 19.81 -21.80
C LEU A 973 31.84 20.55 -23.07
N VAL A 974 30.52 20.79 -23.23
CA VAL A 974 29.96 21.34 -24.46
C VAL A 974 29.50 22.77 -24.24
N ILE A 975 28.59 23.00 -23.30
CA ILE A 975 27.94 24.28 -23.12
C ILE A 975 28.92 25.35 -22.67
N ARG A 976 29.75 25.06 -21.68
CA ARG A 976 30.67 26.07 -21.11
C ARG A 976 31.90 26.32 -21.94
N ILE A 977 32.39 25.32 -22.61
CA ILE A 977 33.60 25.45 -23.43
C ILE A 977 33.27 26.09 -24.77
N TYR A 978 32.10 25.79 -25.34
CA TYR A 978 31.74 26.23 -26.69
C TYR A 978 30.54 27.20 -26.73
N LEU A 979 29.41 26.86 -26.11
CA LEU A 979 28.16 27.63 -26.27
C LEU A 979 28.21 28.98 -25.51
N VAL A 980 28.61 28.93 -24.22
CA VAL A 980 28.66 30.11 -23.36
C VAL A 980 29.61 31.20 -23.92
N PRO A 981 30.86 30.87 -24.27
CA PRO A 981 31.77 31.86 -24.89
C PRO A 981 31.21 32.41 -26.21
N SER A 982 30.55 31.55 -27.02
CA SER A 982 29.95 31.99 -28.30
C SER A 982 28.82 32.97 -28.08
N ILE A 983 27.93 32.74 -27.10
CA ILE A 983 26.85 33.69 -26.76
C ILE A 983 27.43 34.96 -26.22
N MET A 984 28.39 34.94 -25.29
CA MET A 984 28.98 36.12 -24.68
C MET A 984 29.65 37.04 -25.70
N ARG A 985 30.30 36.49 -26.72
CA ARG A 985 30.89 37.26 -27.82
C ARG A 985 29.87 38.05 -28.64
N HIS A 986 28.67 37.49 -28.82
CA HIS A 986 27.56 38.16 -29.53
C HIS A 986 26.85 39.19 -28.66
N MET A 987 26.76 38.93 -27.35
CA MET A 987 26.12 39.86 -26.41
C MET A 987 26.95 41.12 -26.13
N LYS A 988 28.29 41.07 -26.23
CA LYS A 988 29.20 42.21 -26.02
C LYS A 988 28.81 43.06 -24.78
N ARG A 989 28.53 44.36 -24.97
CA ARG A 989 28.14 45.30 -23.90
C ARG A 989 26.93 44.86 -23.09
N PHE A 990 26.05 43.99 -23.63
CA PHE A 990 24.87 43.49 -22.91
C PHE A 990 25.25 42.52 -21.79
N ASN A 991 26.38 41.83 -21.85
CA ASN A 991 26.86 40.99 -20.76
C ASN A 991 26.92 41.73 -19.42
N TRP A 992 27.21 43.02 -19.43
CA TRP A 992 27.43 43.81 -18.24
C TRP A 992 26.35 44.88 -18.05
N TRP A 993 25.26 44.86 -18.80
CA TRP A 993 24.20 45.85 -18.68
C TRP A 993 23.39 45.64 -17.40
N ALA A 994 23.20 46.75 -16.65
CA ALA A 994 22.36 46.77 -15.46
C ALA A 994 21.63 48.11 -15.35
N PRO A 995 20.46 48.18 -14.70
CA PRO A 995 19.78 49.39 -14.31
C PRO A 995 20.65 50.31 -13.47
N ARG A 996 20.41 51.67 -13.59
CA ARG A 996 21.22 52.69 -12.90
C ARG A 996 21.35 52.43 -11.39
N ILE A 997 20.30 51.97 -10.73
CA ILE A 997 20.26 51.69 -9.29
C ILE A 997 21.31 50.63 -8.94
N ILE A 998 21.34 49.52 -9.66
CA ILE A 998 22.29 48.43 -9.44
C ILE A 998 23.72 48.85 -9.76
N LYS A 999 23.92 49.66 -10.82
CA LYS A 999 25.21 50.21 -11.18
C LYS A 999 25.77 51.17 -10.11
N GLN A 1000 24.91 52.03 -9.53
CA GLN A 1000 25.33 52.99 -8.47
C GLN A 1000 25.68 52.27 -7.17
N ALA A 1001 24.80 51.31 -6.71
CA ALA A 1001 25.07 50.51 -5.53
C ALA A 1001 26.42 49.78 -5.64
N ARG A 1002 26.72 49.22 -6.80
CA ARG A 1002 27.94 48.50 -7.07
C ARG A 1002 29.18 49.34 -7.22
N LYS A 1003 29.10 50.54 -7.88
CA LYS A 1003 30.20 51.50 -7.93
C LYS A 1003 30.63 51.93 -6.53
N THR A 1004 29.68 52.11 -5.64
CA THR A 1004 29.95 52.45 -4.24
C THR A 1004 30.67 51.30 -3.52
N ILE A 1005 30.27 50.07 -3.76
CA ILE A 1005 30.88 48.86 -3.20
C ILE A 1005 32.30 48.64 -3.75
N ASP A 1006 32.50 48.71 -5.08
CA ASP A 1006 33.78 48.51 -5.75
C ASP A 1006 34.79 49.59 -5.37
N ARG A 1007 34.35 50.87 -5.24
CA ARG A 1007 35.18 52.01 -4.84
C ARG A 1007 35.64 51.91 -3.36
N ASN A 1008 34.74 51.47 -2.48
CA ASN A 1008 35.07 51.29 -1.06
C ASN A 1008 35.96 50.08 -0.83
N SER A 1009 35.83 49.02 -1.65
CA SER A 1009 36.63 47.79 -1.56
C SER A 1009 38.05 47.96 -2.12
N GLY A 1010 38.21 48.63 -3.27
CA GLY A 1010 39.51 48.80 -3.93
C GLY A 1010 40.44 49.76 -3.14
N ALA A 1011 39.91 50.85 -2.59
CA ALA A 1011 40.67 51.81 -1.82
C ALA A 1011 41.17 51.23 -0.47
N ARG A 1012 40.37 50.44 0.21
CA ARG A 1012 40.73 49.85 1.51
C ARG A 1012 41.52 48.54 1.42
N LEU A 1013 41.32 47.76 0.35
CA LEU A 1013 42.13 46.54 0.13
C LEU A 1013 43.58 46.89 -0.17
N SER A 1014 43.83 48.02 -0.88
CA SER A 1014 45.15 48.54 -1.09
C SER A 1014 45.79 49.13 0.20
N GLU A 1015 44.94 49.64 1.11
CA GLU A 1015 45.38 50.13 2.43
C GLU A 1015 45.70 49.05 3.43
N GLU A 1016 44.89 47.99 3.50
CA GLU A 1016 45.07 46.84 4.40
C GLU A 1016 46.15 45.85 3.90
N LEU A 1017 46.37 45.70 2.61
CA LEU A 1017 47.41 44.86 2.02
C LEU A 1017 48.71 45.62 1.71
N GLY A 1018 48.70 46.95 1.68
CA GLY A 1018 49.83 47.81 1.42
C GLY A 1018 50.55 48.37 2.66
N ASN A 1019 49.96 48.29 3.83
CA ASN A 1019 50.54 48.78 5.10
C ASN A 1019 51.15 47.66 5.98
N ARG A 1020 51.66 46.60 5.40
CA ARG A 1020 52.44 45.56 6.10
C ARG A 1020 53.61 45.08 5.27
#